data_855bc57472c653c53a5498ab6170bf3f
#
_entry.id   855bc57472c653c53a5498ab6170bf3f
#
_cell.length_a   1.000
_cell.length_b   1.000
_cell.length_c   1.000
_cell.angle_alpha   90.00
_cell.angle_beta   90.00
_cell.angle_gamma   90.00
#
_symmetry.space_group_name_H-M   'P 1'
#
loop_
_entity.id
_entity.type
_entity.pdbx_description
1 polymer ?
#
loop_
_entity_poly.entity_id
_entity_poly.type
_entity_poly.pdbx_seq_one_letter_code
_entity_poly.pdbx_strand_id
1 'polypeptide(L)'
;MTLSAQKISKKIVCCCDTIALKEITVSSVIPLNNKQVENFYKTNYFSTIDNLTAHLEGISLIKRGSYAMEPQMNGFSGGQLNITISGMKMFGACTDKMDPVTSYIEPSNLKSITLEHGTNSGFYGNNIGGSIDMALQEPNNNSKHSFYSALSVGTESVSNSKNILLSTGYTKNKWEWGLNGVYRKSEPYKDGSGKTIPFSQFEKYNIHSVVRYLPDSTSALKGDVLYDMATNVGYPALPMDVSNARASIFALEYQRNQRNYTVKAKVYYNSVYHVMDDSHRDSLFFVHNKTTGKTDSVIMRMDMPGRCNTFGSFVVASFRLNDKNRLTMKADNYINGSLAEMTMHMHFVGKPLESPMYLQTWPDNVRNVTGLFIQNTTAFSDRLFMTLNGRVDYCLDHLQSDVANREFSVFNYNLPRKFDKLTKSVNLSFQYFISQPFLFTFEPGYSERIPTITEKFGYYLYNAYDGYDYIGNPYLKTEKSFMGRVGMMYSNQRFKLNLSQSCNFLTDYIMGINNSVIPPMNFYTNGLRVFQNVPGAKLLSTDLQSTYSPMDGLYFFNLTKFTWGRLDSDEPLPLIPPLKNLISVSYEKRQWTFRIDNESALRQNRINLQYGETISPSYSIFNFKSSYHFMFSDSMLDVSTGITNLFNVAYYEHLDWGRIYRPGRSIDIFFKYTY
;
A
#
# COMPACT_ATOMS: atom_id res chain seq x y z
N MET A 1 39.05 56.43 -0.74
CA MET A 1 38.52 56.33 0.63
C MET A 1 37.91 54.96 0.81
N THR A 2 38.61 54.13 1.49
CA THR A 2 38.30 52.75 1.82
C THR A 2 37.31 52.69 2.98
N LEU A 3 36.22 51.94 2.85
CA LEU A 3 35.37 51.57 3.97
C LEU A 3 35.32 50.03 4.10
N SER A 4 35.91 49.64 5.22
CA SER A 4 36.05 48.31 5.73
C SER A 4 34.70 47.71 6.14
N ALA A 5 34.38 46.54 5.64
CA ALA A 5 33.25 45.73 6.17
C ALA A 5 33.76 44.78 7.27
N GLN A 6 33.35 45.06 8.48
CA GLN A 6 33.60 44.19 9.63
C GLN A 6 32.78 42.93 9.56
N LYS A 7 33.44 41.79 9.50
CA LYS A 7 32.93 40.47 9.80
C LYS A 7 32.54 40.36 11.26
N ILE A 8 31.27 40.21 11.57
CA ILE A 8 30.82 39.69 12.86
C ILE A 8 30.51 38.21 12.70
N SER A 9 31.52 37.40 12.99
CA SER A 9 31.36 35.97 13.19
C SER A 9 30.89 35.71 14.61
N LYS A 10 29.57 35.53 14.82
CA LYS A 10 29.10 34.88 16.06
C LYS A 10 29.18 33.38 15.87
N LYS A 11 30.25 32.78 16.40
CA LYS A 11 30.32 31.35 16.68
C LYS A 11 29.26 31.00 17.71
N ILE A 12 28.15 30.41 17.29
CA ILE A 12 27.27 29.65 18.18
C ILE A 12 27.97 28.31 18.37
N VAL A 13 28.59 28.12 19.51
CA VAL A 13 29.07 26.80 19.93
C VAL A 13 27.84 25.98 20.33
N CYS A 14 27.30 25.24 19.38
CA CYS A 14 26.36 24.16 19.66
C CYS A 14 27.20 22.95 20.06
N CYS A 15 27.24 22.65 21.36
CA CYS A 15 27.80 21.40 21.89
C CYS A 15 26.91 20.21 21.49
N CYS A 16 26.92 19.84 20.24
CA CYS A 16 26.46 18.56 19.72
C CYS A 16 27.09 18.37 18.34
N ASP A 17 28.41 18.06 18.34
CA ASP A 17 29.03 17.40 17.20
C ASP A 17 28.48 15.96 17.09
N THR A 18 27.21 15.84 16.81
CA THR A 18 26.71 14.71 16.10
C THR A 18 27.10 14.93 14.64
N ILE A 19 28.24 14.38 14.24
CA ILE A 19 28.44 14.02 12.84
C ILE A 19 27.30 13.05 12.55
N ALA A 20 26.17 13.58 12.08
CA ALA A 20 25.17 12.78 11.39
C ALA A 20 25.94 12.23 10.19
N LEU A 21 26.46 11.00 10.30
CA LEU A 21 26.70 10.21 9.12
C LEU A 21 25.41 10.34 8.34
N LYS A 22 25.48 10.87 7.11
CA LYS A 22 24.37 10.76 6.18
C LYS A 22 23.86 9.36 6.37
N GLU A 23 22.64 9.22 6.85
CA GLU A 23 22.00 7.94 7.02
C GLU A 23 22.03 7.36 5.62
N ILE A 24 22.97 6.46 5.36
CA ILE A 24 22.96 5.64 4.17
C ILE A 24 21.85 4.67 4.46
N THR A 25 20.63 5.16 4.30
CA THR A 25 19.46 4.31 4.18
C THR A 25 19.73 3.56 2.90
N VAL A 26 20.08 2.29 3.04
CA VAL A 26 20.16 1.35 1.94
C VAL A 26 18.75 1.01 1.53
N SER A 27 18.01 2.01 1.14
CA SER A 27 16.95 1.86 0.18
C SER A 27 17.65 1.76 -1.17
N SER A 28 17.25 0.83 -1.95
CA SER A 28 17.81 0.47 -3.25
C SER A 28 17.85 1.60 -4.29
N VAL A 29 17.48 2.78 -3.92
CA VAL A 29 17.65 4.03 -4.65
C VAL A 29 17.66 5.15 -3.64
N ILE A 30 18.63 6.04 -3.68
CA ILE A 30 18.53 7.33 -2.99
C ILE A 30 17.33 8.02 -3.65
N PRO A 31 16.19 8.16 -2.96
CA PRO A 31 15.01 8.69 -3.62
C PRO A 31 15.35 10.10 -4.09
N LEU A 32 15.21 10.33 -5.37
CA LEU A 32 15.11 11.67 -5.91
C LEU A 32 13.99 12.33 -5.14
N ASN A 33 14.36 13.17 -4.21
CA ASN A 33 13.55 13.99 -3.35
C ASN A 33 12.03 13.70 -3.42
N ASN A 34 11.64 12.45 -3.13
CA ASN A 34 10.24 12.04 -2.97
C ASN A 34 9.56 12.97 -1.95
N LYS A 35 10.35 13.63 -1.05
CA LYS A 35 9.85 14.68 -0.18
C LYS A 35 9.08 15.79 -0.91
N GLN A 36 9.45 16.18 -2.11
CA GLN A 36 8.71 17.22 -2.82
C GLN A 36 7.40 16.69 -3.39
N VAL A 37 7.40 15.47 -3.95
CA VAL A 37 6.19 14.79 -4.41
C VAL A 37 5.34 14.41 -3.20
N GLU A 38 5.92 13.82 -2.15
CA GLU A 38 5.25 13.51 -0.90
C GLU A 38 4.69 14.76 -0.22
N ASN A 39 5.46 15.84 -0.09
CA ASN A 39 4.99 17.09 0.50
C ASN A 39 3.91 17.74 -0.35
N PHE A 40 4.00 17.66 -1.68
CA PHE A 40 2.94 18.16 -2.53
C PHE A 40 1.64 17.41 -2.32
N TYR A 41 1.67 16.06 -2.26
CA TYR A 41 0.47 15.25 -2.00
C TYR A 41 0.03 15.30 -0.53
N LYS A 42 0.95 15.41 0.43
CA LYS A 42 0.62 15.65 1.84
C LYS A 42 -0.04 17.03 2.06
N THR A 43 0.38 18.04 1.34
CA THR A 43 -0.20 19.38 1.42
C THR A 43 -1.45 19.54 0.57
N ASN A 44 -1.68 18.62 -0.37
CA ASN A 44 -2.88 18.58 -1.19
C ASN A 44 -3.92 17.67 -0.51
N TYR A 45 -4.80 18.27 0.24
CA TYR A 45 -5.73 17.61 1.17
C TYR A 45 -6.87 16.81 0.51
N PHE A 46 -6.98 16.86 -0.80
CA PHE A 46 -7.81 15.93 -1.59
C PHE A 46 -7.10 14.60 -1.82
N SER A 47 -5.79 14.55 -1.58
CA SER A 47 -5.03 13.31 -1.78
C SER A 47 -5.46 12.27 -0.77
N THR A 48 -5.92 11.14 -1.30
CA THR A 48 -6.02 9.88 -0.56
C THR A 48 -4.64 9.23 -0.51
N ILE A 49 -4.51 8.22 0.31
CA ILE A 49 -3.30 7.38 0.30
C ILE A 49 -3.06 6.75 -1.08
N ASP A 50 -4.13 6.42 -1.80
CA ASP A 50 -4.07 5.86 -3.15
C ASP A 50 -3.46 6.85 -4.14
N ASN A 51 -3.93 8.10 -4.12
CA ASN A 51 -3.36 9.16 -4.97
C ASN A 51 -1.87 9.39 -4.67
N LEU A 52 -1.49 9.36 -3.39
CA LEU A 52 -0.09 9.51 -2.98
C LEU A 52 0.76 8.34 -3.52
N THR A 53 0.30 7.11 -3.30
CA THR A 53 1.07 5.91 -3.68
C THR A 53 1.11 5.69 -5.20
N ALA A 54 0.05 6.03 -5.95
CA ALA A 54 0.02 5.95 -7.41
C ALA A 54 1.15 6.74 -8.10
N HIS A 55 1.64 7.79 -7.43
CA HIS A 55 2.71 8.66 -7.94
C HIS A 55 4.11 8.29 -7.44
N LEU A 56 4.25 7.11 -6.81
CA LEU A 56 5.54 6.56 -6.40
C LEU A 56 6.10 5.62 -7.47
N GLU A 57 7.45 5.49 -7.48
CA GLU A 57 8.19 4.59 -8.35
C GLU A 57 7.70 3.15 -8.21
N GLY A 58 7.48 2.45 -9.31
CA GLY A 58 7.08 1.05 -9.35
C GLY A 58 5.66 0.75 -8.88
N ILE A 59 4.90 1.72 -8.33
CA ILE A 59 3.57 1.48 -7.79
C ILE A 59 2.48 1.70 -8.85
N SER A 60 1.62 0.69 -8.99
CA SER A 60 0.32 0.76 -9.68
C SER A 60 -0.78 0.37 -8.70
N LEU A 61 -2.03 0.64 -9.01
CA LEU A 61 -3.16 0.39 -8.12
C LEU A 61 -4.23 -0.46 -8.80
N ILE A 62 -4.69 -1.50 -8.12
CA ILE A 62 -5.83 -2.32 -8.53
C ILE A 62 -7.08 -1.72 -7.90
N LYS A 63 -8.00 -1.22 -8.74
CA LYS A 63 -9.22 -0.54 -8.31
C LYS A 63 -10.42 -1.45 -8.40
N ARG A 64 -11.14 -1.62 -7.29
CA ARG A 64 -12.44 -2.31 -7.21
C ARG A 64 -13.58 -1.35 -6.88
N GLY A 65 -13.28 -0.28 -6.17
CA GLY A 65 -14.19 0.79 -5.75
C GLY A 65 -13.49 2.13 -5.62
N SER A 66 -14.14 3.12 -5.01
CA SER A 66 -13.60 4.48 -4.86
C SER A 66 -12.97 4.74 -3.51
N TYR A 67 -13.23 3.89 -2.52
CA TYR A 67 -12.78 4.03 -1.14
C TYR A 67 -11.29 3.71 -0.98
N ALA A 68 -10.84 2.58 -1.56
CA ALA A 68 -9.50 2.07 -1.40
C ALA A 68 -9.06 1.26 -2.62
N MET A 69 -7.77 1.29 -2.90
CA MET A 69 -7.15 0.53 -4.00
C MET A 69 -6.01 -0.33 -3.46
N GLU A 70 -5.91 -1.56 -3.99
CA GLU A 70 -4.83 -2.47 -3.61
C GLU A 70 -3.53 -2.06 -4.32
N PRO A 71 -2.42 -1.81 -3.60
CA PRO A 71 -1.15 -1.49 -4.24
C PRO A 71 -0.55 -2.71 -4.92
N GLN A 72 0.02 -2.47 -6.08
CA GLN A 72 0.85 -3.39 -6.85
C GLN A 72 2.22 -2.73 -7.04
N MET A 73 3.31 -3.46 -6.78
CA MET A 73 4.67 -2.98 -6.95
C MET A 73 5.39 -3.82 -8.02
N ASN A 74 5.77 -3.19 -9.13
CA ASN A 74 6.49 -3.86 -10.23
C ASN A 74 5.80 -5.15 -10.73
N GLY A 75 4.46 -5.19 -10.75
CA GLY A 75 3.67 -6.36 -11.13
C GLY A 75 3.35 -7.33 -10.01
N PHE A 76 3.93 -7.17 -8.82
CA PHE A 76 3.60 -7.97 -7.62
C PHE A 76 2.44 -7.36 -6.85
N SER A 77 1.53 -8.16 -6.34
CA SER A 77 0.38 -7.72 -5.56
C SER A 77 0.01 -8.70 -4.44
N GLY A 78 -0.89 -8.28 -3.56
CA GLY A 78 -1.42 -9.13 -2.51
C GLY A 78 -0.35 -9.70 -1.60
N GLY A 79 -0.38 -11.00 -1.38
CA GLY A 79 0.58 -11.73 -0.53
C GLY A 79 2.03 -11.68 -0.99
N GLN A 80 2.30 -11.18 -2.20
CA GLN A 80 3.64 -11.00 -2.73
C GLN A 80 4.32 -9.71 -2.24
N LEU A 81 3.60 -8.85 -1.51
CA LEU A 81 4.11 -7.62 -0.91
C LEU A 81 4.01 -7.65 0.60
N ASN A 82 4.98 -7.04 1.27
CA ASN A 82 4.85 -6.67 2.68
C ASN A 82 4.31 -5.24 2.79
N ILE A 83 3.14 -5.07 3.38
CA ILE A 83 2.61 -3.75 3.71
C ILE A 83 2.61 -3.64 5.22
N THR A 84 3.31 -2.61 5.75
CA THR A 84 3.47 -2.40 7.17
C THR A 84 3.15 -0.94 7.55
N ILE A 85 2.74 -0.74 8.80
CA ILE A 85 2.50 0.57 9.38
C ILE A 85 3.52 0.77 10.50
N SER A 86 4.50 1.66 10.30
CA SER A 86 5.62 1.86 11.24
C SER A 86 6.33 0.55 11.63
N GLY A 87 6.52 -0.36 10.67
CA GLY A 87 7.11 -1.68 10.86
C GLY A 87 6.19 -2.73 11.48
N MET A 88 4.95 -2.39 11.82
CA MET A 88 3.95 -3.31 12.37
C MET A 88 3.29 -4.12 11.24
N LYS A 89 3.19 -5.43 11.41
CA LYS A 89 2.41 -6.30 10.53
C LYS A 89 0.93 -6.10 10.79
N MET A 90 0.17 -5.94 9.72
CA MET A 90 -1.27 -5.81 9.74
C MET A 90 -1.87 -6.53 8.54
N PHE A 91 -3.06 -7.10 8.72
CA PHE A 91 -3.74 -7.86 7.68
C PHE A 91 -5.17 -7.36 7.53
N GLY A 92 -5.65 -7.20 6.29
CA GLY A 92 -7.05 -6.93 6.00
C GLY A 92 -7.93 -8.14 6.35
N ALA A 93 -9.18 -7.89 6.68
CA ALA A 93 -10.15 -8.93 7.07
C ALA A 93 -11.10 -9.32 5.92
N CYS A 94 -10.95 -8.72 4.75
CA CYS A 94 -11.78 -8.97 3.57
C CYS A 94 -11.13 -9.97 2.62
N THR A 95 -11.84 -11.03 2.26
CA THR A 95 -11.42 -12.03 1.28
C THR A 95 -11.20 -11.43 -0.10
N ASP A 96 -12.01 -10.43 -0.48
CA ASP A 96 -11.98 -9.73 -1.78
C ASP A 96 -11.07 -8.50 -1.80
N LYS A 97 -10.33 -8.27 -0.70
CA LYS A 97 -9.37 -7.15 -0.55
C LYS A 97 -9.99 -5.78 -0.83
N MET A 98 -11.23 -5.59 -0.39
CA MET A 98 -11.94 -4.32 -0.50
C MET A 98 -11.31 -3.24 0.40
N ASP A 99 -10.70 -3.65 1.52
CA ASP A 99 -10.03 -2.80 2.50
C ASP A 99 -8.54 -3.19 2.65
N PRO A 100 -7.67 -2.93 1.66
CA PRO A 100 -6.24 -3.19 1.79
C PRO A 100 -5.66 -2.38 2.97
N VAL A 101 -4.56 -2.85 3.56
CA VAL A 101 -3.91 -2.22 4.73
C VAL A 101 -3.64 -0.72 4.54
N THR A 102 -3.41 -0.28 3.32
CA THR A 102 -3.23 1.13 2.96
C THR A 102 -4.47 1.97 3.23
N SER A 103 -5.66 1.38 3.22
CA SER A 103 -6.92 2.12 3.45
C SER A 103 -7.09 2.62 4.88
N TYR A 104 -6.41 2.04 5.87
CA TYR A 104 -6.52 2.44 7.28
C TYR A 104 -5.68 3.65 7.66
N ILE A 105 -4.90 4.18 6.71
CA ILE A 105 -4.02 5.33 6.90
C ILE A 105 -4.50 6.51 6.06
N GLU A 106 -4.43 7.70 6.65
CA GLU A 106 -4.62 8.95 5.93
C GLU A 106 -3.27 9.63 5.66
N PRO A 107 -3.12 10.39 4.56
CA PRO A 107 -1.88 11.12 4.28
C PRO A 107 -1.43 12.05 5.41
N SER A 108 -2.39 12.63 6.16
CA SER A 108 -2.12 13.48 7.33
C SER A 108 -1.48 12.72 8.51
N ASN A 109 -1.64 11.38 8.56
CA ASN A 109 -1.05 10.54 9.60
C ASN A 109 0.35 10.05 9.26
N LEU A 110 0.85 10.36 8.03
CA LEU A 110 2.14 9.86 7.57
C LEU A 110 3.29 10.81 7.89
N LYS A 111 4.37 10.26 8.41
CA LYS A 111 5.70 10.88 8.44
C LYS A 111 6.44 10.62 7.12
N SER A 112 6.41 9.37 6.63
CA SER A 112 7.09 8.93 5.41
C SER A 112 6.51 7.62 4.89
N ILE A 113 6.75 7.35 3.60
CA ILE A 113 6.56 6.03 2.98
C ILE A 113 7.93 5.53 2.55
N THR A 114 8.26 4.30 2.94
CA THR A 114 9.48 3.61 2.52
C THR A 114 9.10 2.50 1.55
N LEU A 115 9.73 2.49 0.38
CA LEU A 115 9.59 1.43 -0.61
C LEU A 115 10.88 0.62 -0.65
N GLU A 116 10.78 -0.69 -0.49
CA GLU A 116 11.88 -1.63 -0.72
C GLU A 116 11.45 -2.60 -1.82
N HIS A 117 12.19 -2.59 -2.92
CA HIS A 117 11.81 -3.34 -4.12
C HIS A 117 12.32 -4.78 -4.08
N GLY A 118 11.47 -5.71 -4.53
CA GLY A 118 11.82 -7.11 -4.72
C GLY A 118 12.35 -7.79 -3.46
N THR A 119 13.42 -8.53 -3.61
CA THR A 119 13.99 -9.35 -2.53
C THR A 119 14.69 -8.54 -1.42
N ASN A 120 14.90 -7.23 -1.59
CA ASN A 120 15.52 -6.35 -0.57
C ASN A 120 14.66 -6.13 0.68
N SER A 121 13.42 -6.57 0.67
CA SER A 121 12.42 -6.32 1.70
C SER A 121 12.60 -7.10 3.01
N GLY A 122 13.68 -7.83 3.19
CA GLY A 122 13.93 -8.72 4.33
C GLY A 122 13.80 -8.06 5.70
N PHE A 123 14.01 -6.75 5.81
CA PHE A 123 13.83 -6.01 7.06
C PHE A 123 12.39 -6.08 7.59
N TYR A 124 11.38 -6.10 6.69
CA TYR A 124 9.97 -6.16 7.03
C TYR A 124 9.36 -7.57 6.97
N GLY A 125 10.16 -8.59 6.67
CA GLY A 125 9.74 -10.00 6.53
C GLY A 125 10.08 -10.56 5.16
N ASN A 126 10.24 -11.88 5.05
CA ASN A 126 10.49 -12.52 3.77
C ASN A 126 9.32 -12.29 2.81
N ASN A 127 9.65 -11.78 1.63
CA ASN A 127 8.71 -11.58 0.54
C ASN A 127 9.46 -11.46 -0.80
N ILE A 128 8.76 -11.62 -1.92
CA ILE A 128 9.35 -11.68 -3.25
C ILE A 128 9.14 -10.38 -4.06
N GLY A 129 8.11 -9.61 -3.76
CA GLY A 129 7.74 -8.41 -4.52
C GLY A 129 8.22 -7.09 -3.92
N GLY A 130 8.56 -7.10 -2.63
CA GLY A 130 9.00 -5.89 -1.94
C GLY A 130 8.18 -5.53 -0.71
N SER A 131 8.44 -4.33 -0.17
CA SER A 131 7.76 -3.81 1.02
C SER A 131 7.35 -2.36 0.85
N ILE A 132 6.20 -2.02 1.43
CA ILE A 132 5.71 -0.66 1.60
C ILE A 132 5.54 -0.43 3.10
N ASP A 133 6.38 0.41 3.71
CA ASP A 133 6.22 0.82 5.12
C ASP A 133 5.71 2.25 5.20
N MET A 134 4.58 2.42 5.86
CA MET A 134 3.93 3.71 6.10
C MET A 134 4.22 4.17 7.54
N ALA A 135 5.25 4.97 7.72
CA ALA A 135 5.63 5.49 9.04
C ALA A 135 4.62 6.53 9.52
N LEU A 136 4.06 6.33 10.73
CA LEU A 136 3.11 7.24 11.35
C LEU A 136 3.79 8.56 11.77
N GLN A 137 3.00 9.63 11.72
CA GLN A 137 3.42 10.96 12.13
C GLN A 137 3.85 10.98 13.60
N GLU A 138 4.94 11.67 13.88
CA GLU A 138 5.39 12.00 15.23
C GLU A 138 4.88 13.39 15.64
N PRO A 139 4.85 13.71 16.94
CA PRO A 139 4.54 15.08 17.38
C PRO A 139 5.47 16.10 16.73
N ASN A 140 4.95 17.23 16.32
CA ASN A 140 5.72 18.26 15.63
C ASN A 140 6.51 19.10 16.64
N ASN A 141 7.84 18.93 16.66
CA ASN A 141 8.75 19.64 17.59
C ASN A 141 9.29 20.96 17.04
N ASN A 142 8.96 21.32 15.79
CA ASN A 142 9.57 22.49 15.14
C ASN A 142 8.84 23.79 15.43
N SER A 143 7.82 23.80 16.28
CA SER A 143 7.09 25.00 16.60
C SER A 143 7.85 25.86 17.62
N LYS A 144 8.01 27.15 17.34
CA LYS A 144 8.42 28.16 18.33
C LYS A 144 7.43 28.23 19.51
N HIS A 145 6.25 27.66 19.33
CA HIS A 145 5.16 27.60 20.28
C HIS A 145 5.02 26.18 20.82
N SER A 146 4.67 26.07 22.10
CA SER A 146 4.38 24.78 22.75
C SER A 146 3.09 24.13 22.22
N PHE A 147 2.26 24.85 21.49
CA PHE A 147 1.00 24.41 20.90
C PHE A 147 1.02 24.64 19.39
N TYR A 148 0.49 23.68 18.63
CA TYR A 148 0.27 23.72 17.19
C TYR A 148 -1.13 23.23 16.89
N SER A 149 -1.82 23.87 15.95
CA SER A 149 -3.12 23.42 15.45
C SER A 149 -3.26 23.75 13.96
N ALA A 150 -3.86 22.83 13.20
CA ALA A 150 -4.25 23.08 11.82
C ALA A 150 -5.64 22.49 11.57
N LEU A 151 -6.53 23.28 11.03
CA LEU A 151 -7.86 22.85 10.57
C LEU A 151 -7.92 22.98 9.05
N SER A 152 -8.41 21.94 8.41
CA SER A 152 -8.57 21.94 6.96
C SER A 152 -9.98 21.51 6.56
N VAL A 153 -10.53 22.15 5.56
CA VAL A 153 -11.84 21.83 4.97
C VAL A 153 -11.76 21.87 3.45
N GLY A 154 -12.47 20.97 2.79
CA GLY A 154 -12.46 20.94 1.33
C GLY A 154 -13.61 20.15 0.72
N THR A 155 -13.83 20.37 -0.58
CA THR A 155 -14.87 19.72 -1.38
C THR A 155 -14.40 19.47 -2.81
N GLU A 156 -14.92 18.42 -3.43
CA GLU A 156 -14.73 18.05 -4.83
C GLU A 156 -16.10 17.97 -5.52
N SER A 157 -16.25 18.64 -6.65
CA SER A 157 -17.54 18.76 -7.31
C SER A 157 -18.05 17.47 -7.97
N VAL A 158 -17.16 16.59 -8.42
CA VAL A 158 -17.53 15.39 -9.19
C VAL A 158 -18.28 14.35 -8.36
N SER A 159 -18.03 14.31 -7.05
CA SER A 159 -18.65 13.38 -6.09
C SER A 159 -19.29 14.09 -4.90
N ASN A 160 -19.46 15.42 -4.97
CA ASN A 160 -19.96 16.23 -3.86
C ASN A 160 -19.25 15.90 -2.53
N SER A 161 -17.94 15.65 -2.61
CA SER A 161 -17.18 15.17 -1.47
C SER A 161 -17.02 16.26 -0.40
N LYS A 162 -16.91 15.84 0.86
CA LYS A 162 -16.65 16.70 2.01
C LYS A 162 -15.48 16.11 2.79
N ASN A 163 -14.46 16.93 3.02
CA ASN A 163 -13.25 16.53 3.72
C ASN A 163 -12.96 17.54 4.84
N ILE A 164 -12.79 17.03 6.07
CA ILE A 164 -12.44 17.83 7.25
C ILE A 164 -11.25 17.14 7.91
N LEU A 165 -10.18 17.90 8.16
CA LEU A 165 -8.99 17.42 8.84
C LEU A 165 -8.64 18.36 9.99
N LEU A 166 -8.38 17.78 11.14
CA LEU A 166 -7.82 18.46 12.31
C LEU A 166 -6.47 17.85 12.65
N SER A 167 -5.45 18.67 12.79
CA SER A 167 -4.15 18.26 13.29
C SER A 167 -3.75 19.19 14.42
N THR A 168 -3.42 18.66 15.60
CA THR A 168 -3.01 19.47 16.73
C THR A 168 -1.91 18.75 17.51
N GLY A 169 -1.09 19.54 18.19
CA GLY A 169 -0.01 19.00 19.01
C GLY A 169 0.40 19.95 20.10
N TYR A 170 1.00 19.38 21.14
CA TYR A 170 1.47 20.10 22.32
C TYR A 170 2.79 19.52 22.80
N THR A 171 3.72 20.40 23.09
CA THR A 171 5.05 20.05 23.62
C THR A 171 5.30 20.79 24.90
N LYS A 172 5.59 20.09 25.99
CA LYS A 172 5.96 20.68 27.27
C LYS A 172 7.00 19.82 28.00
N ASN A 173 8.14 20.40 28.28
CA ASN A 173 9.25 19.71 28.94
C ASN A 173 9.67 18.45 28.16
N LYS A 174 9.46 17.27 28.79
CA LYS A 174 9.80 15.95 28.27
C LYS A 174 8.65 15.26 27.54
N TRP A 175 7.48 15.90 27.48
CA TRP A 175 6.27 15.32 26.90
C TRP A 175 5.89 16.02 25.61
N GLU A 176 5.54 15.23 24.63
CA GLU A 176 5.03 15.66 23.36
C GLU A 176 3.78 14.86 23.04
N TRP A 177 2.78 15.53 22.55
CA TRP A 177 1.52 14.93 22.14
C TRP A 177 1.09 15.43 20.78
N GLY A 178 0.50 14.55 19.98
CA GLY A 178 -0.08 14.86 18.69
C GLY A 178 -1.41 14.16 18.51
N LEU A 179 -2.34 14.82 17.82
CA LEU A 179 -3.65 14.30 17.44
C LEU A 179 -3.96 14.70 16.00
N ASN A 180 -4.35 13.72 15.19
CA ASN A 180 -4.90 13.93 13.86
C ASN A 180 -6.30 13.30 13.78
N GLY A 181 -7.27 14.05 13.26
CA GLY A 181 -8.62 13.58 12.99
C GLY A 181 -9.00 13.88 11.54
N VAL A 182 -9.61 12.92 10.87
CA VAL A 182 -10.05 13.04 9.48
C VAL A 182 -11.49 12.55 9.36
N TYR A 183 -12.32 13.32 8.69
CA TYR A 183 -13.64 12.93 8.21
C TYR A 183 -13.71 13.13 6.71
N ARG A 184 -14.12 12.09 5.99
CA ARG A 184 -14.35 12.14 4.55
C ARG A 184 -15.70 11.53 4.21
N LYS A 185 -16.43 12.19 3.32
CA LYS A 185 -17.67 11.68 2.74
C LYS A 185 -17.67 11.95 1.25
N SER A 186 -18.06 10.97 0.46
CA SER A 186 -18.20 11.08 -1.00
C SER A 186 -19.52 10.45 -1.42
N GLU A 187 -20.24 11.12 -2.30
CA GLU A 187 -21.40 10.58 -3.00
C GLU A 187 -20.98 9.87 -4.29
N PRO A 188 -21.88 9.15 -4.98
CA PRO A 188 -21.56 8.55 -6.27
C PRO A 188 -21.07 9.59 -7.27
N TYR A 189 -19.88 9.37 -7.84
CA TYR A 189 -19.28 10.31 -8.79
C TYR A 189 -19.86 10.16 -10.20
N LYS A 190 -19.66 11.19 -11.04
CA LYS A 190 -19.91 11.16 -12.47
C LYS A 190 -18.63 10.91 -13.25
N ASP A 191 -18.70 10.07 -14.26
CA ASP A 191 -17.59 9.83 -15.19
C ASP A 191 -17.45 10.96 -16.24
N GLY A 192 -16.45 10.87 -17.12
CA GLY A 192 -16.20 11.84 -18.17
C GLY A 192 -17.29 11.95 -19.23
N SER A 193 -18.22 11.00 -19.31
CA SER A 193 -19.40 11.08 -20.16
C SER A 193 -20.61 11.75 -19.47
N GLY A 194 -20.49 12.06 -18.18
CA GLY A 194 -21.55 12.62 -17.34
C GLY A 194 -22.46 11.57 -16.70
N LYS A 195 -22.18 10.27 -16.89
CA LYS A 195 -22.94 9.18 -16.30
C LYS A 195 -22.54 9.00 -14.82
N THR A 196 -23.53 8.95 -13.93
CA THR A 196 -23.28 8.61 -12.51
C THR A 196 -22.89 7.14 -12.39
N ILE A 197 -21.80 6.88 -11.69
CA ILE A 197 -21.33 5.51 -11.35
C ILE A 197 -21.98 5.12 -10.01
N PRO A 198 -22.97 4.23 -10.00
CA PRO A 198 -23.64 3.80 -8.79
C PRO A 198 -22.65 3.02 -7.90
N PHE A 199 -22.91 2.99 -6.60
CA PHE A 199 -22.07 2.27 -5.63
C PHE A 199 -20.62 2.73 -5.62
N SER A 200 -20.39 4.05 -5.79
CA SER A 200 -19.05 4.64 -5.69
C SER A 200 -18.92 5.62 -4.52
N GLN A 201 -19.91 5.66 -3.63
CA GLN A 201 -19.92 6.46 -2.41
C GLN A 201 -19.12 5.80 -1.29
N PHE A 202 -18.72 6.63 -0.30
CA PHE A 202 -18.18 6.15 0.98
C PHE A 202 -18.26 7.22 2.06
N GLU A 203 -18.18 6.79 3.32
CA GLU A 203 -18.02 7.67 4.48
C GLU A 203 -16.92 7.10 5.39
N LYS A 204 -15.97 7.94 5.82
CA LYS A 204 -14.77 7.52 6.56
C LYS A 204 -14.45 8.45 7.71
N TYR A 205 -14.05 7.86 8.82
CA TYR A 205 -13.51 8.50 10.01
C TYR A 205 -12.15 7.91 10.34
N ASN A 206 -11.16 8.75 10.62
CA ASN A 206 -9.83 8.30 11.03
C ASN A 206 -9.32 9.21 12.16
N ILE A 207 -8.81 8.61 13.22
CA ILE A 207 -8.22 9.32 14.36
C ILE A 207 -6.89 8.66 14.70
N HIS A 208 -5.82 9.46 14.78
CA HIS A 208 -4.50 9.03 15.23
C HIS A 208 -4.03 9.93 16.37
N SER A 209 -3.70 9.36 17.50
CA SER A 209 -3.06 10.04 18.63
C SER A 209 -1.71 9.43 18.94
N VAL A 210 -0.74 10.28 19.19
CA VAL A 210 0.62 9.88 19.54
C VAL A 210 1.10 10.65 20.77
N VAL A 211 1.70 9.94 21.71
CA VAL A 211 2.34 10.52 22.90
C VAL A 211 3.81 10.09 22.91
N ARG A 212 4.72 11.03 23.14
CA ARG A 212 6.14 10.76 23.25
C ARG A 212 6.70 11.36 24.55
N TYR A 213 7.39 10.54 25.31
CA TYR A 213 8.11 10.93 26.50
C TYR A 213 9.62 10.81 26.28
N LEU A 214 10.34 11.88 26.57
CA LEU A 214 11.79 12.02 26.39
C LEU A 214 12.46 12.08 27.77
N PRO A 215 12.80 10.92 28.40
CA PRO A 215 13.42 10.90 29.73
C PRO A 215 14.76 11.62 29.73
N ASP A 216 15.52 11.49 28.66
CA ASP A 216 16.82 12.13 28.43
C ASP A 216 17.01 12.43 26.92
N SER A 217 18.15 13.00 26.52
CA SER A 217 18.47 13.37 25.13
C SER A 217 18.72 12.17 24.22
N THR A 218 18.83 10.97 24.75
CA THR A 218 19.18 9.74 24.01
C THR A 218 18.06 8.73 23.95
N SER A 219 17.06 8.86 24.80
CA SER A 219 15.97 7.88 24.95
C SER A 219 14.62 8.50 24.70
N ALA A 220 13.73 7.72 24.07
CA ALA A 220 12.35 8.08 23.83
C ALA A 220 11.43 6.89 24.09
N LEU A 221 10.29 7.15 24.72
CA LEU A 221 9.18 6.21 24.83
C LEU A 221 8.00 6.81 24.06
N LYS A 222 7.40 6.05 23.12
CA LYS A 222 6.34 6.52 22.25
C LYS A 222 5.16 5.55 22.29
N GLY A 223 3.94 6.09 22.47
CA GLY A 223 2.69 5.37 22.33
C GLY A 223 1.88 5.90 21.15
N ASP A 224 1.41 5.01 20.28
CA ASP A 224 0.53 5.32 19.16
C ASP A 224 -0.82 4.63 19.37
N VAL A 225 -1.91 5.37 19.09
CA VAL A 225 -3.28 4.85 19.00
C VAL A 225 -3.89 5.36 17.71
N LEU A 226 -4.33 4.45 16.84
CA LEU A 226 -5.04 4.78 15.62
C LEU A 226 -6.36 4.02 15.57
N TYR A 227 -7.42 4.73 15.21
CA TYR A 227 -8.73 4.16 14.91
C TYR A 227 -9.20 4.64 13.54
N ASP A 228 -9.57 3.70 12.69
CA ASP A 228 -10.14 3.95 11.35
C ASP A 228 -11.47 3.24 11.22
N MET A 229 -12.46 3.91 10.64
CA MET A 229 -13.77 3.34 10.36
C MET A 229 -14.31 3.88 9.05
N ALA A 230 -14.77 2.98 8.19
CA ALA A 230 -15.48 3.31 6.97
C ALA A 230 -16.85 2.62 6.95
N THR A 231 -17.86 3.34 6.48
CA THR A 231 -19.25 2.89 6.37
C THR A 231 -19.84 3.33 5.05
N ASN A 232 -20.94 2.70 4.63
CA ASN A 232 -21.62 3.04 3.38
C ASN A 232 -20.66 3.06 2.18
N VAL A 233 -19.79 2.05 2.07
CA VAL A 233 -18.75 1.99 1.04
C VAL A 233 -19.24 1.15 -0.13
N GLY A 234 -19.50 1.78 -1.26
CA GLY A 234 -19.93 1.11 -2.47
C GLY A 234 -18.76 0.58 -3.31
N TYR A 235 -18.99 -0.56 -3.95
CA TYR A 235 -18.03 -1.22 -4.85
C TYR A 235 -18.65 -1.52 -6.21
N PRO A 236 -18.58 -0.61 -7.18
CA PRO A 236 -19.26 -0.78 -8.47
C PRO A 236 -18.77 -1.98 -9.28
N ALA A 237 -17.55 -2.48 -9.02
CA ALA A 237 -16.98 -3.63 -9.70
C ALA A 237 -17.29 -4.98 -9.01
N LEU A 238 -17.96 -4.96 -7.86
CA LEU A 238 -18.23 -6.16 -7.06
C LEU A 238 -19.73 -6.33 -6.82
N PRO A 239 -20.22 -7.55 -6.55
CA PRO A 239 -21.63 -7.81 -6.28
C PRO A 239 -22.10 -7.34 -4.89
N MET A 240 -21.18 -6.96 -4.01
CA MET A 240 -21.43 -6.58 -2.61
C MET A 240 -20.79 -5.24 -2.28
N ASP A 241 -21.29 -4.61 -1.24
CA ASP A 241 -20.79 -3.37 -0.67
C ASP A 241 -20.21 -3.60 0.72
N VAL A 242 -19.49 -2.61 1.27
CA VAL A 242 -18.99 -2.67 2.64
C VAL A 242 -19.89 -1.85 3.56
N SER A 243 -20.59 -2.52 4.45
CA SER A 243 -21.42 -1.87 5.46
C SER A 243 -20.59 -1.32 6.61
N ASN A 244 -19.53 -2.04 6.99
CA ASN A 244 -18.63 -1.62 8.07
C ASN A 244 -17.21 -2.17 7.85
N ALA A 245 -16.23 -1.30 7.80
CA ALA A 245 -14.80 -1.65 7.87
C ALA A 245 -14.14 -0.80 8.96
N ARG A 246 -13.50 -1.45 9.94
CA ARG A 246 -12.84 -0.75 11.05
C ARG A 246 -11.49 -1.38 11.38
N ALA A 247 -10.54 -0.53 11.74
CA ALA A 247 -9.22 -0.94 12.19
C ALA A 247 -8.82 -0.16 13.45
N SER A 248 -8.23 -0.87 14.39
CA SER A 248 -7.65 -0.28 15.61
C SER A 248 -6.20 -0.70 15.71
N ILE A 249 -5.30 0.24 16.02
CA ILE A 249 -3.86 0.00 16.21
C ILE A 249 -3.46 0.60 17.55
N PHE A 250 -2.75 -0.19 18.36
CA PHE A 250 -2.13 0.22 19.60
C PHE A 250 -0.66 -0.19 19.56
N ALA A 251 0.25 0.72 19.83
CA ALA A 251 1.68 0.42 19.84
C ALA A 251 2.40 1.17 20.93
N LEU A 252 3.41 0.51 21.51
CA LEU A 252 4.36 1.10 22.43
C LEU A 252 5.77 0.83 21.92
N GLU A 253 6.56 1.89 21.75
CA GLU A 253 7.91 1.85 21.21
C GLU A 253 8.88 2.51 22.19
N TYR A 254 9.98 1.84 22.48
CA TYR A 254 11.14 2.38 23.16
C TYR A 254 12.28 2.52 22.16
N GLN A 255 12.94 3.68 22.15
CA GLN A 255 14.12 3.93 21.34
C GLN A 255 15.23 4.52 22.20
N ARG A 256 16.46 4.04 21.97
CA ARG A 256 17.66 4.59 22.55
C ARG A 256 18.74 4.79 21.50
N ASN A 257 19.25 6.01 21.43
CA ASN A 257 20.28 6.41 20.47
C ASN A 257 21.56 6.77 21.24
N GLN A 258 22.62 6.03 20.98
CA GLN A 258 23.96 6.27 21.53
C GLN A 258 24.93 6.45 20.35
N ARG A 259 26.13 6.97 20.64
CA ARG A 259 27.16 7.25 19.63
C ARG A 259 27.45 6.02 18.72
N ASN A 260 27.54 4.84 19.34
CA ASN A 260 27.99 3.61 18.65
C ASN A 260 26.86 2.61 18.40
N TYR A 261 25.68 2.83 18.97
CA TYR A 261 24.54 1.94 18.74
C TYR A 261 23.19 2.65 18.83
N THR A 262 22.21 2.10 18.14
CA THR A 262 20.80 2.45 18.32
C THR A 262 20.04 1.16 18.61
N VAL A 263 19.10 1.23 19.56
CA VAL A 263 18.18 0.13 19.85
C VAL A 263 16.77 0.67 19.79
N LYS A 264 15.88 -0.06 19.11
CA LYS A 264 14.46 0.20 19.03
C LYS A 264 13.72 -1.09 19.37
N ALA A 265 12.80 -1.03 20.32
CA ALA A 265 11.91 -2.13 20.66
C ALA A 265 10.47 -1.65 20.53
N LYS A 266 9.61 -2.48 19.95
CA LYS A 266 8.18 -2.17 19.79
C LYS A 266 7.33 -3.39 20.12
N VAL A 267 6.22 -3.16 20.81
CA VAL A 267 5.12 -4.10 20.96
C VAL A 267 3.87 -3.45 20.41
N TYR A 268 3.00 -4.24 19.77
CA TYR A 268 1.81 -3.71 19.15
C TYR A 268 0.67 -4.73 19.09
N TYR A 269 -0.54 -4.20 19.07
CA TYR A 269 -1.75 -4.95 18.79
C TYR A 269 -2.57 -4.20 17.75
N ASN A 270 -3.09 -4.91 16.76
CA ASN A 270 -4.08 -4.36 15.84
C ASN A 270 -5.23 -5.34 15.64
N SER A 271 -6.40 -4.77 15.41
CA SER A 271 -7.65 -5.49 15.19
C SER A 271 -8.33 -4.90 13.97
N VAL A 272 -8.68 -5.74 13.02
CA VAL A 272 -9.43 -5.38 11.80
C VAL A 272 -10.72 -6.18 11.79
N TYR A 273 -11.81 -5.49 11.55
CA TYR A 273 -13.15 -6.07 11.37
C TYR A 273 -13.77 -5.51 10.10
N HIS A 274 -14.34 -6.37 9.29
CA HIS A 274 -14.93 -6.03 8.01
C HIS A 274 -16.24 -6.78 7.83
N VAL A 275 -17.27 -6.10 7.33
CA VAL A 275 -18.52 -6.73 6.91
C VAL A 275 -18.87 -6.24 5.52
N MET A 276 -18.99 -7.16 4.59
CA MET A 276 -19.57 -6.90 3.29
C MET A 276 -20.93 -7.59 3.19
N ASP A 277 -21.88 -6.94 2.53
CA ASP A 277 -23.23 -7.43 2.28
C ASP A 277 -23.78 -6.92 0.96
N ASP A 278 -24.88 -7.52 0.52
CA ASP A 278 -25.61 -7.14 -0.69
C ASP A 278 -26.95 -6.43 -0.39
N SER A 279 -27.11 -5.86 0.81
CA SER A 279 -28.39 -5.28 1.28
C SER A 279 -28.92 -4.16 0.36
N HIS A 280 -28.02 -3.42 -0.32
CA HIS A 280 -28.35 -2.34 -1.25
C HIS A 280 -28.34 -2.78 -2.72
N ARG A 281 -28.17 -4.09 -3.00
CA ARG A 281 -28.12 -4.65 -4.34
C ARG A 281 -29.45 -5.32 -4.70
N ASP A 282 -29.66 -5.54 -6.02
CA ASP A 282 -30.77 -6.36 -6.48
C ASP A 282 -30.60 -7.77 -5.95
N SER A 283 -31.65 -8.28 -5.31
CA SER A 283 -31.65 -9.60 -4.68
C SER A 283 -32.40 -10.66 -5.46
N LEU A 284 -33.14 -10.25 -6.51
CA LEU A 284 -33.93 -11.16 -7.34
C LEU A 284 -33.10 -11.65 -8.51
N PHE A 285 -32.88 -12.95 -8.56
CA PHE A 285 -32.17 -13.65 -9.63
C PHE A 285 -33.12 -14.62 -10.37
N PHE A 286 -32.83 -14.85 -11.64
CA PHE A 286 -33.54 -15.83 -12.46
C PHE A 286 -32.61 -17.00 -12.75
N VAL A 287 -32.90 -18.16 -12.22
CA VAL A 287 -32.10 -19.38 -12.36
C VAL A 287 -32.77 -20.33 -13.34
N HIS A 288 -32.14 -20.56 -14.49
CA HIS A 288 -32.62 -21.54 -15.44
C HIS A 288 -32.16 -22.96 -15.05
N ASN A 289 -33.10 -23.80 -14.66
CA ASN A 289 -32.84 -25.20 -14.37
C ASN A 289 -32.72 -25.99 -15.67
N LYS A 290 -31.50 -26.37 -16.01
CA LYS A 290 -31.18 -27.10 -17.23
C LYS A 290 -31.86 -28.48 -17.33
N THR A 291 -32.19 -29.10 -16.20
CA THR A 291 -32.82 -30.42 -16.13
C THR A 291 -34.34 -30.34 -16.38
N THR A 292 -34.99 -29.31 -15.84
CA THR A 292 -36.46 -29.16 -15.94
C THR A 292 -36.88 -28.19 -17.05
N GLY A 293 -35.93 -27.42 -17.62
CA GLY A 293 -36.20 -26.37 -18.59
C GLY A 293 -36.97 -25.16 -18.03
N LYS A 294 -37.19 -25.10 -16.71
CA LYS A 294 -37.92 -24.01 -16.04
C LYS A 294 -36.97 -22.96 -15.51
N THR A 295 -37.42 -21.71 -15.52
CA THR A 295 -36.73 -20.61 -14.86
C THR A 295 -37.40 -20.34 -13.53
N ASP A 296 -36.65 -20.53 -12.43
CA ASP A 296 -37.09 -20.21 -11.10
C ASP A 296 -36.61 -18.79 -10.72
N SER A 297 -37.43 -18.04 -9.99
CA SER A 297 -37.06 -16.76 -9.40
C SER A 297 -36.52 -17.01 -8.00
N VAL A 298 -35.35 -16.50 -7.70
CA VAL A 298 -34.65 -16.69 -6.42
C VAL A 298 -34.31 -15.33 -5.84
N ILE A 299 -34.69 -15.09 -4.58
CA ILE A 299 -34.22 -13.98 -3.79
C ILE A 299 -32.99 -14.48 -3.01
N MET A 300 -31.86 -13.84 -3.19
CA MET A 300 -30.61 -14.16 -2.52
C MET A 300 -30.11 -12.96 -1.72
N ARG A 301 -29.72 -13.19 -0.47
CA ARG A 301 -29.09 -12.23 0.42
C ARG A 301 -27.89 -12.88 1.07
N MET A 302 -26.80 -12.13 1.15
CA MET A 302 -25.53 -12.63 1.66
C MET A 302 -24.85 -11.58 2.54
N ASP A 303 -24.34 -12.03 3.68
CA ASP A 303 -23.45 -11.26 4.55
C ASP A 303 -22.15 -12.03 4.80
N MET A 304 -21.05 -11.29 4.82
CA MET A 304 -19.70 -11.85 4.94
C MET A 304 -18.87 -11.03 5.95
N PRO A 305 -18.98 -11.34 7.26
CA PRO A 305 -18.11 -10.77 8.26
C PRO A 305 -16.72 -11.41 8.24
N GLY A 306 -15.70 -10.59 8.41
CA GLY A 306 -14.32 -11.01 8.55
C GLY A 306 -13.61 -10.29 9.68
N ARG A 307 -12.63 -10.96 10.31
CA ARG A 307 -11.80 -10.40 11.36
C ARG A 307 -10.36 -10.88 11.27
N CYS A 308 -9.43 -9.95 11.54
CA CYS A 308 -8.00 -10.23 11.69
C CYS A 308 -7.49 -9.50 12.92
N ASN A 309 -6.90 -10.24 13.86
CA ASN A 309 -6.28 -9.68 15.07
C ASN A 309 -4.81 -10.05 15.09
N THR A 310 -3.94 -9.05 15.20
CA THR A 310 -2.49 -9.28 15.20
C THR A 310 -1.87 -8.71 16.46
N PHE A 311 -1.18 -9.54 17.21
CA PHE A 311 -0.25 -9.13 18.25
C PHE A 311 1.17 -9.35 17.75
N GLY A 312 2.05 -8.37 17.92
CA GLY A 312 3.42 -8.52 17.48
C GLY A 312 4.41 -7.69 18.27
N SER A 313 5.67 -8.04 18.12
CA SER A 313 6.79 -7.33 18.72
C SER A 313 8.03 -7.41 17.84
N PHE A 314 8.91 -6.44 17.98
CA PHE A 314 10.25 -6.51 17.39
C PHE A 314 11.27 -5.73 18.21
N VAL A 315 12.53 -6.16 18.05
CA VAL A 315 13.70 -5.43 18.52
C VAL A 315 14.65 -5.26 17.34
N VAL A 316 15.08 -4.03 17.10
CA VAL A 316 16.12 -3.66 16.14
C VAL A 316 17.29 -3.11 16.88
N ALA A 317 18.49 -3.62 16.61
CA ALA A 317 19.74 -3.07 17.14
C ALA A 317 20.70 -2.78 15.98
N SER A 318 21.21 -1.55 15.90
CA SER A 318 22.21 -1.15 14.91
C SER A 318 23.47 -0.72 15.62
N PHE A 319 24.60 -1.31 15.23
CA PHE A 319 25.90 -1.08 15.83
C PHE A 319 26.87 -0.50 14.80
N ARG A 320 27.54 0.58 15.14
CA ARG A 320 28.71 1.07 14.40
C ARG A 320 29.92 0.29 14.89
N LEU A 321 30.31 -0.76 14.16
CA LEU A 321 31.46 -1.60 14.52
C LEU A 321 32.77 -0.82 14.40
N ASN A 322 32.88 -0.01 13.36
CA ASN A 322 33.97 0.95 13.09
C ASN A 322 33.49 2.00 12.08
N ASP A 323 34.40 2.85 11.58
CA ASP A 323 34.06 3.93 10.64
C ASP A 323 33.58 3.42 9.26
N LYS A 324 33.86 2.17 8.92
CA LYS A 324 33.53 1.55 7.63
C LYS A 324 32.40 0.53 7.71
N ASN A 325 32.07 0.04 8.92
CA ASN A 325 31.14 -1.08 9.06
C ASN A 325 30.01 -0.75 10.05
N ARG A 326 28.77 -0.98 9.58
CA ARG A 326 27.57 -0.92 10.40
C ARG A 326 26.85 -2.27 10.32
N LEU A 327 26.55 -2.84 11.49
CA LEU A 327 25.77 -4.07 11.63
C LEU A 327 24.37 -3.72 12.14
N THR A 328 23.33 -4.18 11.48
CA THR A 328 21.93 -4.09 11.93
C THR A 328 21.37 -5.48 12.11
N MET A 329 20.71 -5.72 13.23
CA MET A 329 20.06 -6.98 13.57
C MET A 329 18.61 -6.69 13.96
N LYS A 330 17.68 -7.55 13.55
CA LYS A 330 16.29 -7.47 13.95
C LYS A 330 15.78 -8.87 14.30
N ALA A 331 15.10 -8.96 15.44
CA ALA A 331 14.29 -10.11 15.80
C ALA A 331 12.83 -9.63 15.88
N ASP A 332 11.93 -10.34 15.27
CA ASP A 332 10.50 -10.03 15.27
C ASP A 332 9.64 -11.27 15.39
N ASN A 333 8.48 -11.09 16.00
CA ASN A 333 7.42 -12.10 16.05
C ASN A 333 6.07 -11.43 15.88
N TYR A 334 5.16 -12.11 15.19
CA TYR A 334 3.75 -11.77 15.22
C TYR A 334 2.87 -13.01 15.25
N ILE A 335 1.71 -12.87 15.89
CA ILE A 335 0.64 -13.85 15.93
C ILE A 335 -0.59 -13.17 15.33
N ASN A 336 -1.14 -13.75 14.26
CA ASN A 336 -2.32 -13.25 13.58
C ASN A 336 -3.41 -14.31 13.62
N GLY A 337 -4.53 -13.98 14.28
CA GLY A 337 -5.78 -14.76 14.22
C GLY A 337 -6.66 -14.20 13.11
N SER A 338 -7.18 -15.04 12.23
CA SER A 338 -8.03 -14.66 11.09
C SER A 338 -9.20 -15.62 10.92
N LEU A 339 -10.38 -15.05 10.67
CA LEU A 339 -11.61 -15.76 10.34
C LEU A 339 -12.44 -14.92 9.38
N ALA A 340 -12.98 -15.52 8.33
CA ALA A 340 -14.00 -14.90 7.50
C ALA A 340 -15.13 -15.90 7.25
N GLU A 341 -16.35 -15.42 7.40
CA GLU A 341 -17.56 -16.22 7.37
C GLU A 341 -18.47 -15.72 6.23
N MET A 342 -19.35 -16.57 5.76
CA MET A 342 -20.40 -16.22 4.81
C MET A 342 -21.69 -16.89 5.23
N THR A 343 -22.75 -16.10 5.32
CA THR A 343 -24.12 -16.58 5.48
C THR A 343 -24.92 -16.18 4.25
N MET A 344 -25.47 -17.17 3.54
CA MET A 344 -26.30 -16.96 2.35
C MET A 344 -27.74 -17.41 2.64
N HIS A 345 -28.68 -16.49 2.46
CA HIS A 345 -30.11 -16.73 2.55
C HIS A 345 -30.68 -16.81 1.13
N MET A 346 -31.11 -17.99 0.73
CA MET A 346 -31.78 -18.21 -0.56
C MET A 346 -33.26 -18.50 -0.35
N HIS A 347 -34.11 -17.88 -1.16
CA HIS A 347 -35.54 -18.12 -1.14
C HIS A 347 -36.05 -18.23 -2.60
N PHE A 348 -36.46 -19.42 -2.98
CA PHE A 348 -37.16 -19.63 -4.25
C PHE A 348 -38.59 -19.12 -4.13
N VAL A 349 -38.98 -18.18 -4.99
CA VAL A 349 -40.31 -17.58 -4.96
C VAL A 349 -41.38 -18.65 -5.14
N GLY A 350 -42.34 -18.72 -4.19
CA GLY A 350 -43.38 -19.74 -4.20
C GLY A 350 -43.00 -21.09 -3.60
N LYS A 351 -41.80 -21.22 -3.02
CA LYS A 351 -41.37 -22.42 -2.27
C LYS A 351 -41.18 -22.10 -0.77
N PRO A 352 -41.17 -23.10 0.14
CA PRO A 352 -40.82 -22.88 1.53
C PRO A 352 -39.44 -22.24 1.70
N LEU A 353 -39.23 -21.47 2.78
CA LEU A 353 -37.92 -20.92 3.14
C LEU A 353 -36.93 -22.04 3.38
N GLU A 354 -35.78 -21.96 2.74
CA GLU A 354 -34.66 -22.85 3.02
C GLU A 354 -33.85 -22.37 4.21
N SER A 355 -33.17 -23.30 4.87
CA SER A 355 -32.21 -22.94 5.93
C SER A 355 -31.04 -22.14 5.34
N PRO A 356 -30.55 -21.09 6.01
CA PRO A 356 -29.39 -20.36 5.57
C PRO A 356 -28.18 -21.28 5.38
N MET A 357 -27.43 -21.08 4.31
CA MET A 357 -26.16 -21.74 4.08
C MET A 357 -25.06 -20.94 4.79
N TYR A 358 -24.27 -21.63 5.60
CA TYR A 358 -23.14 -21.05 6.33
C TYR A 358 -21.84 -21.74 5.94
N LEU A 359 -20.78 -20.96 5.67
CA LEU A 359 -19.43 -21.46 5.45
C LEU A 359 -18.40 -20.53 6.09
N GLN A 360 -17.19 -21.07 6.28
CA GLN A 360 -16.01 -20.26 6.59
C GLN A 360 -15.19 -20.04 5.33
N THR A 361 -15.31 -18.87 4.73
CA THR A 361 -14.51 -18.48 3.53
C THR A 361 -13.02 -18.36 3.85
N TRP A 362 -12.65 -18.03 5.08
CA TRP A 362 -11.38 -18.36 5.73
C TRP A 362 -11.66 -19.07 7.03
N PRO A 363 -11.05 -20.24 7.30
CA PRO A 363 -11.22 -20.92 8.56
C PRO A 363 -10.62 -20.11 9.72
N ASP A 364 -11.08 -20.43 10.94
CA ASP A 364 -10.44 -19.88 12.15
C ASP A 364 -9.00 -20.42 12.24
N ASN A 365 -8.06 -19.55 11.86
CA ASN A 365 -6.64 -19.87 11.79
C ASN A 365 -5.81 -18.89 12.61
N VAL A 366 -4.83 -19.41 13.32
CA VAL A 366 -3.80 -18.63 13.98
C VAL A 366 -2.46 -18.88 13.29
N ARG A 367 -1.90 -17.83 12.69
CA ARG A 367 -0.57 -17.82 12.08
C ARG A 367 0.42 -17.17 13.03
N ASN A 368 1.47 -17.90 13.40
CA ASN A 368 2.60 -17.38 14.17
C ASN A 368 3.85 -17.35 13.29
N VAL A 369 4.50 -16.20 13.18
CA VAL A 369 5.74 -16.04 12.40
C VAL A 369 6.81 -15.42 13.29
N THR A 370 7.96 -16.10 13.38
CA THR A 370 9.16 -15.62 14.07
C THR A 370 10.26 -15.41 13.04
N GLY A 371 10.84 -14.21 13.02
CA GLY A 371 11.84 -13.79 12.05
C GLY A 371 13.13 -13.28 12.68
N LEU A 372 14.24 -13.62 12.04
CA LEU A 372 15.58 -13.10 12.36
C LEU A 372 16.18 -12.48 11.10
N PHE A 373 16.60 -11.23 11.19
CA PHE A 373 17.25 -10.49 10.11
C PHE A 373 18.59 -9.94 10.56
N ILE A 374 19.57 -10.01 9.66
CA ILE A 374 20.90 -9.43 9.85
C ILE A 374 21.31 -8.68 8.57
N GLN A 375 21.93 -7.52 8.75
CA GLN A 375 22.46 -6.71 7.67
C GLN A 375 23.80 -6.12 8.06
N ASN A 376 24.79 -6.22 7.18
CA ASN A 376 26.06 -5.52 7.31
C ASN A 376 26.26 -4.57 6.14
N THR A 377 26.52 -3.31 6.42
CA THR A 377 26.89 -2.29 5.44
C THR A 377 28.36 -1.95 5.61
N THR A 378 29.15 -2.11 4.54
CA THR A 378 30.59 -1.89 4.51
C THR A 378 30.94 -0.82 3.49
N ALA A 379 31.68 0.19 3.91
CA ALA A 379 32.34 1.16 3.01
C ALA A 379 33.75 0.65 2.68
N PHE A 380 33.96 0.11 1.47
CA PHE A 380 35.29 -0.30 1.01
C PHE A 380 36.15 0.92 0.67
N SER A 381 35.54 1.96 0.17
CA SER A 381 36.16 3.25 -0.12
C SER A 381 35.09 4.36 -0.06
N ASP A 382 35.47 5.61 -0.25
CA ASP A 382 34.54 6.74 -0.35
C ASP A 382 33.59 6.65 -1.56
N ARG A 383 33.86 5.71 -2.49
CA ARG A 383 33.06 5.49 -3.71
C ARG A 383 32.35 4.15 -3.77
N LEU A 384 32.79 3.15 -3.02
CA LEU A 384 32.23 1.80 -3.08
C LEU A 384 31.68 1.36 -1.74
N PHE A 385 30.38 1.10 -1.73
CA PHE A 385 29.65 0.58 -0.57
C PHE A 385 29.00 -0.75 -0.94
N MET A 386 28.98 -1.66 0.03
CA MET A 386 28.32 -2.95 -0.10
C MET A 386 27.41 -3.16 1.09
N THR A 387 26.20 -3.64 0.84
CA THR A 387 25.30 -4.10 1.86
C THR A 387 24.93 -5.54 1.59
N LEU A 388 25.17 -6.38 2.57
CA LEU A 388 24.72 -7.77 2.59
C LEU A 388 23.65 -7.91 3.66
N ASN A 389 22.50 -8.48 3.32
CA ASN A 389 21.48 -8.81 4.28
C ASN A 389 20.99 -10.26 4.09
N GLY A 390 20.48 -10.82 5.18
CA GLY A 390 19.85 -12.13 5.18
C GLY A 390 18.74 -12.19 6.21
N ARG A 391 17.73 -13.02 5.93
CA ARG A 391 16.61 -13.25 6.83
C ARG A 391 16.15 -14.70 6.78
N VAL A 392 15.69 -15.18 7.93
CA VAL A 392 15.00 -16.48 8.06
C VAL A 392 13.71 -16.24 8.85
N ASP A 393 12.58 -16.76 8.33
CA ASP A 393 11.28 -16.77 9.00
C ASP A 393 10.80 -18.21 9.19
N TYR A 394 10.36 -18.53 10.41
CA TYR A 394 9.60 -19.73 10.71
C TYR A 394 8.14 -19.38 10.93
N CYS A 395 7.27 -19.98 10.14
CA CYS A 395 5.81 -19.79 10.17
C CYS A 395 5.14 -21.07 10.61
N LEU A 396 4.17 -20.91 11.54
CA LEU A 396 3.29 -21.97 12.01
C LEU A 396 1.85 -21.51 11.84
N ASP A 397 1.06 -22.18 10.99
CA ASP A 397 -0.40 -22.05 10.93
C ASP A 397 -1.05 -23.11 11.80
N HIS A 398 -2.05 -22.72 12.57
CA HIS A 398 -2.83 -23.59 13.45
C HIS A 398 -4.33 -23.36 13.25
N LEU A 399 -5.02 -24.35 12.68
CA LEU A 399 -6.48 -24.37 12.55
C LEU A 399 -7.13 -24.59 13.91
N GLN A 400 -7.99 -23.65 14.34
CA GLN A 400 -8.59 -23.66 15.67
C GLN A 400 -9.86 -24.50 15.74
N SER A 401 -10.55 -24.70 14.59
CA SER A 401 -11.81 -25.44 14.51
C SER A 401 -11.74 -26.59 13.50
N ASP A 402 -12.67 -27.54 13.63
CA ASP A 402 -12.80 -28.66 12.69
C ASP A 402 -13.66 -28.31 11.46
N VAL A 403 -14.19 -27.08 11.37
CA VAL A 403 -15.00 -26.63 10.23
C VAL A 403 -14.20 -26.72 8.94
N ALA A 404 -12.96 -26.19 8.93
CA ALA A 404 -12.07 -26.31 7.78
C ALA A 404 -11.85 -27.75 7.33
N ASN A 405 -11.68 -28.67 8.28
CA ASN A 405 -11.47 -30.07 7.94
C ASN A 405 -12.72 -30.71 7.31
N ARG A 406 -13.92 -30.36 7.79
CA ARG A 406 -15.19 -30.80 7.17
C ARG A 406 -15.36 -30.22 5.77
N GLU A 407 -15.13 -28.92 5.58
CA GLU A 407 -15.27 -28.23 4.31
C GLU A 407 -14.28 -28.79 3.27
N PHE A 408 -13.00 -28.92 3.61
CA PHE A 408 -11.97 -29.42 2.72
C PHE A 408 -12.00 -30.94 2.49
N SER A 409 -12.66 -31.72 3.39
CA SER A 409 -12.83 -33.18 3.19
C SER A 409 -13.65 -33.51 1.93
N VAL A 410 -14.54 -32.62 1.49
CA VAL A 410 -15.30 -32.75 0.23
C VAL A 410 -14.34 -32.83 -0.99
N PHE A 411 -13.15 -32.28 -0.90
CA PHE A 411 -12.10 -32.33 -1.93
C PHE A 411 -11.04 -33.39 -1.67
N ASN A 412 -11.32 -34.33 -0.76
CA ASN A 412 -10.37 -35.37 -0.31
C ASN A 412 -9.11 -34.80 0.39
N TYR A 413 -9.17 -33.58 0.93
CA TYR A 413 -8.13 -33.07 1.81
C TYR A 413 -8.42 -33.48 3.26
N ASN A 414 -7.47 -34.20 3.86
CA ASN A 414 -7.45 -34.45 5.29
C ASN A 414 -6.45 -33.47 5.92
N LEU A 415 -6.97 -32.41 6.55
CA LEU A 415 -6.14 -31.32 7.04
C LEU A 415 -5.55 -31.65 8.41
N PRO A 416 -4.22 -31.62 8.56
CA PRO A 416 -3.61 -31.57 9.88
C PRO A 416 -3.95 -30.23 10.54
N ARG A 417 -4.05 -30.21 11.87
CA ARG A 417 -4.30 -28.96 12.59
C ARG A 417 -3.15 -27.94 12.52
N LYS A 418 -1.94 -28.39 12.16
CA LYS A 418 -0.74 -27.57 12.12
C LYS A 418 -0.02 -27.71 10.79
N PHE A 419 0.42 -26.58 10.26
CA PHE A 419 1.28 -26.52 9.08
C PHE A 419 2.44 -25.58 9.38
N ASP A 420 3.64 -26.01 9.08
CA ASP A 420 4.83 -25.19 9.25
C ASP A 420 5.55 -24.94 7.91
N LYS A 421 6.26 -23.83 7.85
CA LYS A 421 7.08 -23.42 6.72
C LYS A 421 8.29 -22.63 7.22
N LEU A 422 9.42 -22.88 6.62
CA LEU A 422 10.64 -22.09 6.76
C LEU A 422 10.87 -21.33 5.47
N THR A 423 11.12 -20.02 5.55
CA THR A 423 11.51 -19.19 4.40
C THR A 423 12.78 -18.44 4.69
N LYS A 424 13.52 -18.13 3.63
CA LYS A 424 14.80 -17.45 3.71
C LYS A 424 14.93 -16.41 2.61
N SER A 425 15.73 -15.37 2.88
CA SER A 425 16.16 -14.42 1.87
C SER A 425 17.62 -14.05 2.08
N VAL A 426 18.29 -13.74 0.98
CA VAL A 426 19.65 -13.20 0.95
C VAL A 426 19.71 -12.15 -0.16
N ASN A 427 20.26 -11.00 0.16
CA ASN A 427 20.44 -9.90 -0.75
C ASN A 427 21.79 -9.28 -0.62
N LEU A 428 22.33 -8.87 -1.75
CA LEU A 428 23.56 -8.12 -1.86
C LEU A 428 23.30 -6.84 -2.66
N SER A 429 23.73 -5.70 -2.16
CA SER A 429 23.62 -4.41 -2.85
C SER A 429 25.00 -3.79 -2.96
N PHE A 430 25.41 -3.48 -4.17
CA PHE A 430 26.60 -2.70 -4.49
C PHE A 430 26.20 -1.30 -4.90
N GLN A 431 26.83 -0.30 -4.33
CA GLN A 431 26.65 1.10 -4.66
C GLN A 431 28.02 1.68 -5.03
N TYR A 432 28.16 2.15 -6.27
CA TYR A 432 29.41 2.69 -6.79
C TYR A 432 29.23 4.12 -7.31
N PHE A 433 29.87 5.09 -6.66
CA PHE A 433 29.94 6.45 -7.13
C PHE A 433 31.02 6.56 -8.24
N ILE A 434 30.59 6.51 -9.50
CA ILE A 434 31.45 6.71 -10.66
C ILE A 434 32.11 8.10 -10.58
N SER A 435 31.29 9.09 -10.21
CA SER A 435 31.71 10.45 -9.86
C SER A 435 30.71 11.00 -8.83
N GLN A 436 30.96 12.19 -8.25
CA GLN A 436 30.02 12.78 -7.27
C GLN A 436 28.57 12.86 -7.76
N PRO A 437 28.24 13.25 -9.03
CA PRO A 437 26.88 13.28 -9.50
C PRO A 437 26.33 11.92 -9.97
N PHE A 438 27.19 10.89 -10.20
CA PHE A 438 26.78 9.61 -10.74
C PHE A 438 26.90 8.47 -9.73
N LEU A 439 25.78 7.82 -9.42
CA LEU A 439 25.72 6.60 -8.64
C LEU A 439 25.19 5.45 -9.50
N PHE A 440 25.90 4.33 -9.48
CA PHE A 440 25.47 3.05 -10.04
C PHE A 440 25.13 2.10 -8.89
N THR A 441 24.04 1.34 -9.03
CA THR A 441 23.65 0.29 -8.07
C THR A 441 23.45 -1.04 -8.79
N PHE A 442 23.85 -2.14 -8.12
CA PHE A 442 23.59 -3.50 -8.58
C PHE A 442 23.17 -4.36 -7.41
N GLU A 443 22.01 -5.02 -7.53
CA GLU A 443 21.35 -5.68 -6.42
C GLU A 443 20.85 -7.08 -6.85
N PRO A 444 21.70 -8.12 -6.76
CA PRO A 444 21.25 -9.50 -6.88
C PRO A 444 20.65 -9.95 -5.55
N GLY A 445 19.59 -10.77 -5.63
CA GLY A 445 18.97 -11.30 -4.44
C GLY A 445 18.11 -12.53 -4.68
N TYR A 446 17.84 -13.22 -3.57
CA TYR A 446 16.95 -14.37 -3.49
C TYR A 446 16.01 -14.21 -2.31
N SER A 447 14.74 -14.51 -2.50
CA SER A 447 13.76 -14.52 -1.41
C SER A 447 12.66 -15.55 -1.65
N GLU A 448 12.04 -15.98 -0.56
CA GLU A 448 10.89 -16.88 -0.53
C GLU A 448 9.71 -16.19 0.17
N ARG A 449 8.49 -16.54 -0.22
CA ARG A 449 7.29 -16.13 0.52
C ARG A 449 6.44 -17.31 0.95
N ILE A 450 5.77 -17.15 2.05
CA ILE A 450 4.77 -18.10 2.56
C ILE A 450 3.46 -17.85 1.80
N PRO A 451 2.72 -18.91 1.38
CA PRO A 451 1.38 -18.75 0.84
C PRO A 451 0.44 -18.06 1.85
N THR A 452 -0.44 -17.20 1.35
CA THR A 452 -1.44 -16.49 2.17
C THR A 452 -2.50 -17.44 2.71
N ILE A 453 -3.31 -16.96 3.66
CA ILE A 453 -4.47 -17.71 4.16
C ILE A 453 -5.48 -17.99 3.02
N THR A 454 -5.72 -17.03 2.14
CA THR A 454 -6.57 -17.17 0.96
C THR A 454 -6.07 -18.29 0.03
N GLU A 455 -4.79 -18.29 -0.28
CA GLU A 455 -4.18 -19.29 -1.18
C GLU A 455 -4.17 -20.70 -0.57
N LYS A 456 -4.03 -20.81 0.77
CA LYS A 456 -4.03 -22.11 1.46
C LYS A 456 -5.42 -22.61 1.81
N PHE A 457 -6.26 -21.74 2.32
CA PHE A 457 -7.50 -22.11 3.00
C PHE A 457 -8.73 -21.36 2.52
N GLY A 458 -8.63 -20.56 1.46
CA GLY A 458 -9.80 -19.89 0.87
C GLY A 458 -10.82 -20.93 0.40
N TYR A 459 -12.11 -20.75 0.78
CA TYR A 459 -13.15 -21.70 0.48
C TYR A 459 -14.28 -21.03 -0.29
N TYR A 460 -14.46 -21.39 -1.56
CA TYR A 460 -15.43 -20.83 -2.51
C TYR A 460 -15.43 -19.30 -2.56
N LEU A 461 -14.26 -18.72 -2.82
CA LEU A 461 -14.11 -17.27 -2.98
C LEU A 461 -14.45 -16.87 -4.42
N TYR A 462 -15.56 -16.18 -4.62
CA TYR A 462 -15.93 -15.67 -5.94
C TYR A 462 -15.02 -14.50 -6.33
N ASN A 463 -14.38 -14.59 -7.49
CA ASN A 463 -13.56 -13.52 -8.05
C ASN A 463 -14.32 -12.84 -9.19
N ALA A 464 -14.83 -11.63 -8.94
CA ALA A 464 -15.62 -10.88 -9.92
C ALA A 464 -14.80 -10.43 -11.15
N TYR A 465 -13.47 -10.51 -11.13
CA TYR A 465 -12.64 -10.11 -12.27
C TYR A 465 -12.68 -11.14 -13.40
N ASP A 466 -12.56 -12.41 -13.09
CA ASP A 466 -12.60 -13.51 -14.06
C ASP A 466 -13.87 -14.36 -14.01
N GLY A 467 -14.72 -14.12 -13.00
CA GLY A 467 -16.00 -14.81 -12.83
C GLY A 467 -15.89 -16.25 -12.35
N TYR A 468 -14.81 -16.63 -11.67
CA TYR A 468 -14.59 -17.98 -11.13
C TYR A 468 -14.68 -18.02 -9.60
N ASP A 469 -15.14 -19.15 -9.07
CA ASP A 469 -14.93 -19.49 -7.66
C ASP A 469 -13.51 -20.01 -7.44
N TYR A 470 -12.89 -19.66 -6.31
CA TYR A 470 -11.54 -20.08 -5.96
C TYR A 470 -11.52 -20.93 -4.69
N ILE A 471 -10.75 -22.01 -4.72
CA ILE A 471 -10.47 -22.88 -3.58
C ILE A 471 -8.99 -22.85 -3.27
N GLY A 472 -8.65 -22.77 -2.00
CA GLY A 472 -7.30 -22.86 -1.48
C GLY A 472 -6.69 -24.26 -1.63
N ASN A 473 -5.37 -24.31 -1.54
CA ASN A 473 -4.63 -25.57 -1.47
C ASN A 473 -3.69 -25.55 -0.25
N PRO A 474 -4.00 -26.30 0.80
CA PRO A 474 -3.24 -26.30 2.04
C PRO A 474 -1.77 -26.76 1.87
N TYR A 475 -1.48 -27.49 0.82
CA TYR A 475 -0.17 -28.11 0.53
C TYR A 475 0.72 -27.30 -0.41
N LEU A 476 0.37 -26.06 -0.70
CA LEU A 476 1.20 -25.16 -1.51
C LEU A 476 2.64 -25.07 -0.97
N LYS A 477 3.59 -25.11 -1.90
CA LYS A 477 5.00 -24.80 -1.61
C LYS A 477 5.19 -23.28 -1.44
N THR A 478 6.32 -22.89 -0.84
CA THR A 478 6.77 -21.50 -0.85
C THR A 478 7.07 -21.04 -2.27
N GLU A 479 6.63 -19.85 -2.62
CA GLU A 479 6.98 -19.18 -3.88
C GLU A 479 8.33 -18.50 -3.73
N LYS A 480 9.18 -18.56 -4.78
CA LYS A 480 10.57 -18.11 -4.73
C LYS A 480 10.85 -17.12 -5.84
N SER A 481 11.74 -16.18 -5.58
CA SER A 481 12.20 -15.19 -6.56
C SER A 481 13.72 -15.06 -6.53
N PHE A 482 14.34 -15.14 -7.71
CA PHE A 482 15.68 -14.64 -7.98
C PHE A 482 15.55 -13.30 -8.68
N MET A 483 16.12 -12.27 -8.09
CA MET A 483 16.06 -10.90 -8.60
C MET A 483 17.45 -10.40 -8.98
N GLY A 484 17.54 -9.71 -10.11
CA GLY A 484 18.63 -8.82 -10.43
C GLY A 484 18.08 -7.41 -10.66
N ARG A 485 18.56 -6.41 -9.91
CA ARG A 485 18.19 -5.01 -10.12
C ARG A 485 19.42 -4.18 -10.42
N VAL A 486 19.28 -3.27 -11.38
CA VAL A 486 20.31 -2.27 -11.76
C VAL A 486 19.68 -0.89 -11.63
N GLY A 487 20.41 0.03 -11.02
CA GLY A 487 20.01 1.42 -10.90
C GLY A 487 21.11 2.37 -11.35
N MET A 488 20.72 3.46 -11.99
CA MET A 488 21.59 4.57 -12.34
C MET A 488 20.98 5.87 -11.86
N MET A 489 21.72 6.63 -11.07
CA MET A 489 21.29 7.93 -10.61
C MET A 489 22.31 8.98 -11.01
N TYR A 490 21.80 10.07 -11.59
CA TYR A 490 22.54 11.30 -11.81
C TYR A 490 21.89 12.43 -11.02
N SER A 491 22.65 13.18 -10.25
CA SER A 491 22.11 14.28 -9.44
C SER A 491 23.08 15.46 -9.40
N ASN A 492 22.65 16.57 -9.96
CA ASN A 492 23.29 17.87 -9.79
C ASN A 492 22.31 18.91 -9.22
N GLN A 493 22.69 20.16 -9.15
CA GLN A 493 21.86 21.23 -8.55
C GLN A 493 20.53 21.44 -9.30
N ARG A 494 20.48 21.24 -10.61
CA ARG A 494 19.33 21.56 -11.47
C ARG A 494 18.66 20.35 -12.09
N PHE A 495 19.37 19.24 -12.21
CA PHE A 495 18.86 18.03 -12.87
C PHE A 495 19.11 16.79 -12.03
N LYS A 496 18.08 16.00 -11.87
CA LYS A 496 18.13 14.69 -11.22
C LYS A 496 17.48 13.66 -12.14
N LEU A 497 18.13 12.54 -12.29
CA LEU A 497 17.65 11.40 -13.07
C LEU A 497 17.83 10.14 -12.23
N ASN A 498 16.82 9.31 -12.18
CA ASN A 498 16.85 7.97 -11.62
C ASN A 498 16.27 7.01 -12.65
N LEU A 499 17.06 6.03 -13.05
CA LEU A 499 16.64 4.90 -13.88
C LEU A 499 16.87 3.63 -13.08
N SER A 500 15.84 2.82 -12.92
CA SER A 500 15.96 1.52 -12.32
C SER A 500 15.33 0.45 -13.20
N GLN A 501 15.96 -0.71 -13.25
CA GLN A 501 15.46 -1.87 -13.95
C GLN A 501 15.61 -3.09 -13.08
N SER A 502 14.55 -3.89 -12.94
CA SER A 502 14.59 -5.17 -12.24
C SER A 502 14.11 -6.31 -13.14
N CYS A 503 14.73 -7.47 -12.96
CA CYS A 503 14.33 -8.72 -13.58
C CYS A 503 14.15 -9.75 -12.47
N ASN A 504 12.97 -10.38 -12.42
CA ASN A 504 12.63 -11.40 -11.42
C ASN A 504 12.30 -12.71 -12.13
N PHE A 505 12.97 -13.79 -11.70
CA PHE A 505 12.71 -15.16 -12.10
C PHE A 505 12.00 -15.86 -10.95
N LEU A 506 10.72 -16.16 -11.14
CA LEU A 506 9.85 -16.76 -10.14
C LEU A 506 9.81 -18.27 -10.37
N THR A 507 9.86 -19.03 -9.30
CA THR A 507 9.67 -20.50 -9.32
C THR A 507 8.64 -20.90 -8.27
N ASP A 508 7.94 -22.02 -8.51
CA ASP A 508 6.79 -22.44 -7.71
C ASP A 508 5.73 -21.30 -7.61
N TYR A 509 5.50 -20.55 -8.71
CA TYR A 509 4.58 -19.41 -8.77
C TYR A 509 3.16 -19.86 -8.43
N ILE A 510 2.44 -19.10 -7.56
CA ILE A 510 1.11 -19.48 -7.08
C ILE A 510 0.04 -18.76 -7.88
N MET A 511 -0.86 -19.52 -8.50
CA MET A 511 -2.02 -18.97 -9.20
C MET A 511 -3.19 -19.96 -9.20
N GLY A 512 -4.41 -19.48 -9.49
CA GLY A 512 -5.61 -20.32 -9.60
C GLY A 512 -5.66 -21.04 -10.95
N ILE A 513 -5.74 -22.36 -10.94
CA ILE A 513 -5.83 -23.21 -12.14
C ILE A 513 -7.22 -23.81 -12.24
N ASN A 514 -7.79 -23.81 -13.46
CA ASN A 514 -9.11 -24.37 -13.70
C ASN A 514 -9.22 -25.82 -13.23
N ASN A 515 -10.31 -26.13 -12.52
CA ASN A 515 -10.65 -27.47 -12.07
C ASN A 515 -12.08 -27.79 -12.57
N SER A 516 -12.19 -28.78 -13.46
CA SER A 516 -13.46 -29.21 -14.03
C SER A 516 -14.18 -30.29 -13.21
N VAL A 517 -13.53 -30.82 -12.18
CA VAL A 517 -14.06 -31.91 -11.34
C VAL A 517 -14.93 -31.35 -10.22
N ILE A 518 -14.49 -30.24 -9.60
CA ILE A 518 -15.18 -29.59 -8.50
C ILE A 518 -16.23 -28.64 -9.09
N PRO A 519 -17.52 -28.79 -8.75
CA PRO A 519 -18.55 -27.85 -9.20
C PRO A 519 -18.37 -26.48 -8.51
N PRO A 520 -18.64 -25.37 -9.21
CA PRO A 520 -18.72 -24.07 -8.58
C PRO A 520 -19.93 -24.01 -7.63
N MET A 521 -19.85 -23.15 -6.62
CA MET A 521 -20.94 -22.94 -5.66
C MET A 521 -22.04 -22.06 -6.28
N ASN A 522 -21.65 -21.01 -6.96
CA ASN A 522 -22.59 -20.04 -7.53
C ASN A 522 -22.96 -20.41 -8.95
N PHE A 523 -24.26 -20.36 -9.27
CA PHE A 523 -24.80 -20.69 -10.59
C PHE A 523 -24.43 -19.71 -11.72
N TYR A 524 -23.90 -18.54 -11.37
CA TYR A 524 -23.49 -17.49 -12.30
C TYR A 524 -21.98 -17.46 -12.57
N THR A 525 -21.22 -18.40 -12.02
CA THR A 525 -19.78 -18.46 -12.23
C THR A 525 -19.39 -19.15 -13.53
N ASN A 526 -18.21 -18.80 -14.05
CA ASN A 526 -17.61 -19.44 -15.22
C ASN A 526 -17.01 -20.83 -14.90
N GLY A 527 -16.94 -21.22 -13.62
CA GLY A 527 -16.35 -22.45 -13.14
C GLY A 527 -15.56 -22.27 -11.84
N LEU A 528 -14.67 -23.20 -11.57
CA LEU A 528 -13.87 -23.22 -10.35
C LEU A 528 -12.38 -23.30 -10.64
N ARG A 529 -11.58 -22.60 -9.83
CA ARG A 529 -10.12 -22.66 -9.83
C ARG A 529 -9.59 -23.10 -8.48
N VAL A 530 -8.53 -23.89 -8.48
CA VAL A 530 -7.79 -24.28 -7.28
C VAL A 530 -6.41 -23.64 -7.33
N PHE A 531 -5.97 -23.04 -6.23
CA PHE A 531 -4.61 -22.50 -6.15
C PHE A 531 -3.57 -23.61 -6.27
N GLN A 532 -2.61 -23.42 -7.16
CA GLN A 532 -1.53 -24.37 -7.41
C GLN A 532 -0.21 -23.64 -7.62
N ASN A 533 0.90 -24.35 -7.35
CA ASN A 533 2.21 -23.92 -7.77
C ASN A 533 2.41 -24.31 -9.26
N VAL A 534 2.58 -23.31 -10.13
CA VAL A 534 3.00 -23.50 -11.52
C VAL A 534 4.52 -23.40 -11.64
N PRO A 535 5.15 -23.90 -12.72
CA PRO A 535 6.61 -23.94 -12.83
C PRO A 535 7.27 -22.59 -12.54
N GLY A 536 6.83 -21.51 -13.17
CA GLY A 536 7.40 -20.21 -12.90
C GLY A 536 6.84 -19.09 -13.76
N ALA A 537 7.38 -17.89 -13.53
CA ALA A 537 7.08 -16.69 -14.27
C ALA A 537 8.30 -15.75 -14.31
N LYS A 538 8.31 -14.85 -15.27
CA LYS A 538 9.33 -13.80 -15.43
C LYS A 538 8.67 -12.45 -15.39
N LEU A 539 9.22 -11.55 -14.57
CA LEU A 539 8.79 -10.16 -14.46
C LEU A 539 9.97 -9.24 -14.74
N LEU A 540 9.78 -8.29 -15.66
CA LEU A 540 10.70 -7.21 -15.95
C LEU A 540 10.00 -5.89 -15.62
N SER A 541 10.64 -5.00 -14.85
CA SER A 541 10.13 -3.66 -14.63
C SER A 541 11.20 -2.61 -14.83
N THR A 542 10.80 -1.48 -15.37
CA THR A 542 11.67 -0.32 -15.63
C THR A 542 10.94 0.93 -15.16
N ASP A 543 11.61 1.70 -14.30
CA ASP A 543 11.14 2.98 -13.80
C ASP A 543 12.16 4.07 -14.17
N LEU A 544 11.65 5.14 -14.75
CA LEU A 544 12.43 6.33 -15.08
C LEU A 544 11.82 7.54 -14.42
N GLN A 545 12.56 8.15 -13.49
CA GLN A 545 12.16 9.38 -12.83
C GLN A 545 13.17 10.49 -13.15
N SER A 546 12.68 11.67 -13.51
CA SER A 546 13.53 12.84 -13.68
C SER A 546 12.91 14.08 -13.09
N THR A 547 13.77 14.98 -12.60
CA THR A 547 13.40 16.32 -12.14
C THR A 547 14.37 17.32 -12.73
N TYR A 548 13.86 18.37 -13.35
CA TYR A 548 14.64 19.44 -13.92
C TYR A 548 14.16 20.79 -13.42
N SER A 549 15.06 21.61 -12.88
CA SER A 549 14.77 22.97 -12.41
C SER A 549 15.68 23.96 -13.17
N PRO A 550 15.22 24.50 -14.32
CA PRO A 550 16.02 25.43 -15.12
C PRO A 550 16.30 26.74 -14.38
N MET A 551 15.38 27.14 -13.51
CA MET A 551 15.49 28.34 -12.69
C MET A 551 14.76 28.12 -11.36
N ASP A 552 15.05 28.95 -10.37
CA ASP A 552 14.40 28.86 -9.06
C ASP A 552 12.87 29.01 -9.19
N GLY A 553 12.16 28.11 -8.55
CA GLY A 553 10.70 28.05 -8.54
C GLY A 553 10.08 27.34 -9.75
N LEU A 554 10.80 26.99 -10.81
CA LEU A 554 10.25 26.24 -11.94
C LEU A 554 10.79 24.81 -11.93
N TYR A 555 9.89 23.82 -11.87
CA TYR A 555 10.22 22.41 -11.79
C TYR A 555 9.48 21.61 -12.86
N PHE A 556 10.21 20.78 -13.57
CA PHE A 556 9.68 19.75 -14.46
C PHE A 556 9.94 18.40 -13.82
N PHE A 557 8.90 17.62 -13.68
CA PHE A 557 8.97 16.26 -13.13
C PHE A 557 8.44 15.27 -14.16
N ASN A 558 9.09 14.13 -14.29
CA ASN A 558 8.62 13.00 -15.09
C ASN A 558 8.78 11.71 -14.31
N LEU A 559 7.77 10.85 -14.39
CA LEU A 559 7.79 9.49 -13.89
C LEU A 559 7.19 8.55 -14.94
N THR A 560 8.00 7.67 -15.50
CA THR A 560 7.59 6.64 -16.45
C THR A 560 7.74 5.28 -15.80
N LYS A 561 6.68 4.46 -15.85
CA LYS A 561 6.64 3.11 -15.29
C LYS A 561 6.29 2.11 -16.38
N PHE A 562 7.08 1.05 -16.47
CA PHE A 562 6.85 -0.05 -17.40
C PHE A 562 7.02 -1.38 -16.70
N THR A 563 6.06 -2.28 -16.89
CA THR A 563 6.13 -3.66 -16.38
C THR A 563 5.77 -4.64 -17.48
N TRP A 564 6.51 -5.72 -17.54
CA TRP A 564 6.29 -6.84 -18.44
C TRP A 564 6.33 -8.14 -17.66
N GLY A 565 5.35 -9.00 -17.88
CA GLY A 565 5.25 -10.28 -17.18
C GLY A 565 4.83 -11.42 -18.11
N ARG A 566 5.38 -12.63 -17.88
CA ARG A 566 5.12 -13.83 -18.67
C ARG A 566 5.26 -15.07 -17.80
N LEU A 567 4.38 -16.04 -17.99
CA LEU A 567 4.51 -17.38 -17.44
C LEU A 567 5.57 -18.19 -18.23
N ASP A 568 6.12 -19.23 -17.62
CA ASP A 568 7.00 -20.15 -18.35
C ASP A 568 6.26 -20.94 -19.45
N SER A 569 4.93 -20.98 -19.42
CA SER A 569 4.06 -21.48 -20.50
C SER A 569 3.93 -20.54 -21.70
N ASP A 570 4.67 -19.42 -21.71
CA ASP A 570 4.66 -18.40 -22.74
C ASP A 570 3.43 -17.48 -22.74
N GLU A 571 2.48 -17.65 -21.84
CA GLU A 571 1.32 -16.78 -21.69
C GLU A 571 1.66 -15.49 -20.92
N PRO A 572 1.02 -14.34 -21.24
CA PRO A 572 1.15 -13.13 -20.42
C PRO A 572 0.70 -13.39 -18.98
N LEU A 573 1.41 -12.81 -18.01
CA LEU A 573 0.90 -12.72 -16.64
C LEU A 573 -0.32 -11.82 -16.58
N PRO A 574 -1.37 -12.21 -15.86
CA PRO A 574 -2.54 -11.35 -15.67
C PRO A 574 -2.21 -10.15 -14.78
N LEU A 575 -3.03 -9.11 -14.89
CA LEU A 575 -2.95 -7.87 -14.09
C LEU A 575 -1.60 -7.12 -14.24
N ILE A 576 -1.02 -7.14 -15.43
CA ILE A 576 0.18 -6.35 -15.74
C ILE A 576 -0.24 -4.99 -16.31
N PRO A 577 0.11 -3.86 -15.65
CA PRO A 577 -0.25 -2.54 -16.14
C PRO A 577 0.45 -2.20 -17.47
N PRO A 578 -0.15 -1.38 -18.34
CA PRO A 578 0.54 -0.82 -19.50
C PRO A 578 1.63 0.15 -19.07
N LEU A 579 2.44 0.60 -20.02
CA LEU A 579 3.33 1.74 -19.80
C LEU A 579 2.51 2.96 -19.38
N LYS A 580 2.84 3.53 -18.21
CA LYS A 580 2.25 4.76 -17.66
C LYS A 580 3.30 5.85 -17.55
N ASN A 581 2.87 7.07 -17.82
CA ASN A 581 3.71 8.25 -17.69
C ASN A 581 2.97 9.37 -16.95
N LEU A 582 3.67 10.02 -16.04
CA LEU A 582 3.26 11.23 -15.36
C LEU A 582 4.27 12.33 -15.66
N ILE A 583 3.82 13.42 -16.25
CA ILE A 583 4.59 14.64 -16.43
C ILE A 583 3.95 15.74 -15.60
N SER A 584 4.75 16.46 -14.82
CA SER A 584 4.30 17.60 -14.05
C SER A 584 5.18 18.82 -14.30
N VAL A 585 4.55 19.96 -14.43
CA VAL A 585 5.21 21.26 -14.45
C VAL A 585 4.68 22.08 -13.29
N SER A 586 5.54 22.48 -12.36
CA SER A 586 5.17 23.34 -11.24
C SER A 586 5.99 24.63 -11.23
N TYR A 587 5.31 25.70 -10.89
CA TYR A 587 5.89 27.04 -10.75
C TYR A 587 5.53 27.61 -9.40
N GLU A 588 6.55 27.90 -8.60
CA GLU A 588 6.45 28.47 -7.26
C GLU A 588 7.06 29.87 -7.27
N LYS A 589 6.28 30.88 -6.92
CA LYS A 589 6.75 32.25 -6.81
C LYS A 589 6.10 32.96 -5.66
N ARG A 590 6.91 33.35 -4.66
CA ARG A 590 6.46 33.94 -3.42
C ARG A 590 5.42 33.03 -2.73
N GLN A 591 4.16 33.49 -2.62
CA GLN A 591 3.07 32.77 -1.98
C GLN A 591 2.25 31.92 -2.96
N TRP A 592 2.51 32.01 -4.28
CA TRP A 592 1.78 31.27 -5.30
C TRP A 592 2.50 29.97 -5.68
N THR A 593 1.71 28.91 -5.82
CA THR A 593 2.13 27.68 -6.49
C THR A 593 1.12 27.33 -7.58
N PHE A 594 1.60 27.05 -8.77
CA PHE A 594 0.82 26.56 -9.90
C PHE A 594 1.40 25.23 -10.35
N ARG A 595 0.52 24.30 -10.72
CA ARG A 595 0.94 23.00 -11.22
C ARG A 595 0.00 22.49 -12.30
N ILE A 596 0.59 21.91 -13.34
CA ILE A 596 -0.10 21.17 -14.39
C ILE A 596 0.49 19.77 -14.40
N ASP A 597 -0.38 18.76 -14.33
CA ASP A 597 -0.02 17.34 -14.45
C ASP A 597 -0.64 16.78 -15.72
N ASN A 598 0.09 15.96 -16.44
CA ASN A 598 -0.43 15.07 -17.47
C ASN A 598 -0.19 13.63 -17.03
N GLU A 599 -1.25 12.85 -16.92
CA GLU A 599 -1.20 11.43 -16.68
C GLU A 599 -1.65 10.68 -17.93
N SER A 600 -0.84 9.77 -18.41
CA SER A 600 -1.13 9.02 -19.63
C SER A 600 -0.74 7.55 -19.49
N ALA A 601 -1.47 6.68 -20.17
CA ALA A 601 -1.13 5.28 -20.30
C ALA A 601 -1.29 4.82 -21.75
N LEU A 602 -0.43 3.92 -22.19
CA LEU A 602 -0.56 3.27 -23.49
C LEU A 602 -1.68 2.21 -23.43
N ARG A 603 -2.13 1.79 -24.60
CA ARG A 603 -3.03 0.65 -24.76
C ARG A 603 -2.37 -0.62 -24.21
N GLN A 604 -3.11 -1.40 -23.38
CA GLN A 604 -2.67 -2.73 -22.99
C GLN A 604 -3.35 -3.78 -23.89
N ASN A 605 -2.53 -4.45 -24.69
CA ASN A 605 -2.96 -5.52 -25.60
C ASN A 605 -2.31 -6.88 -25.28
N ARG A 606 -1.36 -6.90 -24.32
CA ARG A 606 -0.74 -8.13 -23.82
C ARG A 606 -1.53 -8.57 -22.59
N ILE A 607 -2.54 -9.36 -22.80
CA ILE A 607 -3.55 -9.76 -21.83
C ILE A 607 -3.63 -11.28 -21.74
N ASN A 608 -4.05 -11.79 -20.60
CA ASN A 608 -4.38 -13.19 -20.41
C ASN A 608 -5.89 -13.37 -20.39
N LEU A 609 -6.44 -13.77 -21.54
CA LEU A 609 -7.90 -13.99 -21.73
C LEU A 609 -8.45 -15.04 -20.76
N GLN A 610 -7.66 -16.03 -20.37
CA GLN A 610 -8.10 -17.08 -19.44
C GLN A 610 -8.45 -16.52 -18.05
N TYR A 611 -7.82 -15.38 -17.65
CA TYR A 611 -8.06 -14.71 -16.38
C TYR A 611 -8.97 -13.49 -16.50
N GLY A 612 -9.86 -13.47 -17.50
CA GLY A 612 -10.89 -12.44 -17.64
C GLY A 612 -10.41 -11.09 -18.15
N GLU A 613 -9.12 -10.98 -18.53
CA GLU A 613 -8.57 -9.72 -19.04
C GLU A 613 -9.14 -9.35 -20.40
N THR A 614 -9.26 -8.08 -20.64
CA THR A 614 -9.63 -7.49 -21.92
C THR A 614 -8.66 -6.38 -22.30
N ILE A 615 -8.53 -6.10 -23.59
CA ILE A 615 -7.73 -4.98 -24.07
C ILE A 615 -8.27 -3.69 -23.48
N SER A 616 -7.39 -2.88 -22.87
CA SER A 616 -7.74 -1.54 -22.39
C SER A 616 -7.21 -0.46 -23.33
N PRO A 617 -7.99 0.60 -23.61
CA PRO A 617 -7.56 1.71 -24.46
C PRO A 617 -6.47 2.55 -23.79
N SER A 618 -5.71 3.30 -24.60
CA SER A 618 -4.86 4.37 -24.10
C SER A 618 -5.69 5.55 -23.61
N TYR A 619 -5.16 6.33 -22.65
CA TYR A 619 -5.77 7.56 -22.20
C TYR A 619 -4.70 8.63 -21.91
N SER A 620 -5.13 9.88 -21.85
CA SER A 620 -4.33 11.01 -21.39
C SER A 620 -5.26 12.02 -20.73
N ILE A 621 -4.96 12.36 -19.48
CA ILE A 621 -5.70 13.35 -18.70
C ILE A 621 -4.78 14.47 -18.24
N PHE A 622 -5.36 15.66 -18.08
CA PHE A 622 -4.65 16.83 -17.57
C PHE A 622 -5.33 17.32 -16.30
N ASN A 623 -4.50 17.67 -15.31
CA ASN A 623 -4.94 18.27 -14.05
C ASN A 623 -4.25 19.62 -13.90
N PHE A 624 -4.98 20.62 -13.39
CA PHE A 624 -4.45 21.91 -13.03
C PHE A 624 -4.70 22.17 -11.54
N LYS A 625 -3.70 22.71 -10.84
CA LYS A 625 -3.78 23.05 -9.43
C LYS A 625 -3.11 24.38 -9.17
N SER A 626 -3.70 25.16 -8.27
CA SER A 626 -3.17 26.44 -7.81
C SER A 626 -3.34 26.55 -6.29
N SER A 627 -2.36 27.09 -5.61
CA SER A 627 -2.46 27.43 -4.20
C SER A 627 -1.86 28.78 -3.89
N TYR A 628 -2.42 29.43 -2.88
CA TYR A 628 -1.94 30.69 -2.34
C TYR A 628 -1.82 30.61 -0.82
N HIS A 629 -0.70 31.09 -0.29
CA HIS A 629 -0.37 31.10 1.14
C HIS A 629 -0.51 32.51 1.69
N PHE A 630 -1.56 32.75 2.48
CA PHE A 630 -1.71 34.00 3.24
C PHE A 630 -0.93 33.88 4.55
N MET A 631 0.10 34.69 4.70
CA MET A 631 0.95 34.71 5.90
C MET A 631 0.47 35.81 6.85
N PHE A 632 0.19 35.44 8.10
CA PHE A 632 -0.06 36.34 9.20
C PHE A 632 1.09 36.27 10.21
N SER A 633 1.08 37.10 11.26
CA SER A 633 2.19 37.11 12.25
C SER A 633 2.49 35.75 12.86
N ASP A 634 1.45 35.03 13.28
CA ASP A 634 1.56 33.74 14.00
C ASP A 634 0.71 32.63 13.38
N SER A 635 0.11 32.87 12.20
CA SER A 635 -0.76 31.92 11.54
C SER A 635 -0.64 32.00 10.02
N MET A 636 -1.13 30.96 9.35
CA MET A 636 -1.14 30.85 7.90
C MET A 636 -2.48 30.31 7.43
N LEU A 637 -3.01 30.88 6.35
CA LEU A 637 -4.15 30.34 5.63
C LEU A 637 -3.72 29.94 4.23
N ASP A 638 -3.80 28.66 3.94
CA ASP A 638 -3.59 28.11 2.61
C ASP A 638 -4.93 27.97 1.91
N VAL A 639 -5.04 28.53 0.72
CA VAL A 639 -6.19 28.36 -0.17
C VAL A 639 -5.72 27.63 -1.42
N SER A 640 -6.30 26.45 -1.67
CA SER A 640 -5.96 25.64 -2.84
C SER A 640 -7.21 25.41 -3.68
N THR A 641 -7.04 25.49 -4.99
CA THR A 641 -8.08 25.12 -5.96
C THR A 641 -7.47 24.26 -7.04
N GLY A 642 -8.26 23.34 -7.58
CA GLY A 642 -7.83 22.44 -8.62
C GLY A 642 -8.92 22.15 -9.62
N ILE A 643 -8.52 21.70 -10.81
CA ILE A 643 -9.40 21.08 -11.80
C ILE A 643 -8.72 19.76 -12.17
N THR A 644 -9.35 18.67 -11.76
CA THR A 644 -8.89 17.33 -12.17
C THR A 644 -9.65 16.89 -13.40
N ASN A 645 -8.98 16.10 -14.28
CA ASN A 645 -9.50 15.69 -15.57
C ASN A 645 -10.07 16.89 -16.36
N LEU A 646 -9.21 17.89 -16.61
CA LEU A 646 -9.56 19.20 -17.19
C LEU A 646 -10.45 19.12 -18.46
N PHE A 647 -10.16 18.12 -19.31
CA PHE A 647 -10.88 17.93 -20.60
C PHE A 647 -12.06 16.96 -20.51
N ASN A 648 -12.40 16.52 -19.29
CA ASN A 648 -13.52 15.60 -19.03
C ASN A 648 -13.46 14.30 -19.83
N VAL A 649 -12.27 13.71 -19.91
CA VAL A 649 -12.02 12.45 -20.63
C VAL A 649 -12.72 11.30 -19.91
N ALA A 650 -13.51 10.51 -20.62
CA ALA A 650 -14.06 9.26 -20.12
C ALA A 650 -13.01 8.15 -20.27
N TYR A 651 -12.48 7.63 -19.16
CA TYR A 651 -11.40 6.64 -19.18
C TYR A 651 -11.50 5.66 -18.00
N TYR A 652 -10.86 4.51 -18.16
CA TYR A 652 -10.56 3.56 -17.10
C TYR A 652 -9.12 3.04 -17.29
N GLU A 653 -8.50 2.57 -16.21
CA GLU A 653 -7.19 1.94 -16.28
C GLU A 653 -7.29 0.43 -16.45
N HIS A 654 -6.22 -0.21 -16.94
CA HIS A 654 -6.18 -1.66 -17.15
C HIS A 654 -6.47 -2.47 -15.87
N LEU A 655 -6.04 -1.96 -14.71
CA LEU A 655 -6.23 -2.58 -13.40
C LEU A 655 -7.56 -2.19 -12.72
N ASP A 656 -8.46 -1.48 -13.40
CA ASP A 656 -9.79 -1.15 -12.88
C ASP A 656 -10.75 -2.32 -13.16
N TRP A 657 -11.14 -3.03 -12.12
CA TRP A 657 -12.06 -4.17 -12.21
C TRP A 657 -13.41 -3.73 -12.77
N GLY A 658 -14.05 -4.60 -13.54
CA GLY A 658 -15.31 -4.28 -14.18
C GLY A 658 -15.24 -3.17 -15.23
N ARG A 659 -14.04 -2.67 -15.57
CA ARG A 659 -13.83 -1.54 -16.50
C ARG A 659 -14.65 -0.32 -16.10
N ILE A 660 -14.75 -0.08 -14.79
CA ILE A 660 -15.49 1.05 -14.24
C ILE A 660 -14.77 2.35 -14.59
N TYR A 661 -15.46 3.25 -15.30
CA TYR A 661 -14.91 4.56 -15.66
C TYR A 661 -14.54 5.35 -14.43
N ARG A 662 -13.40 6.05 -14.50
CA ARG A 662 -12.89 6.91 -13.43
C ARG A 662 -13.63 8.25 -13.41
N PRO A 663 -13.50 9.04 -12.33
CA PRO A 663 -14.17 10.34 -12.21
C PRO A 663 -13.89 11.26 -13.41
N GLY A 664 -14.91 11.93 -13.87
CA GLY A 664 -14.84 12.98 -14.88
C GLY A 664 -14.18 14.24 -14.30
N ARG A 665 -14.41 15.38 -14.95
CA ARG A 665 -13.87 16.65 -14.49
C ARG A 665 -14.44 17.04 -13.12
N SER A 666 -13.53 17.36 -12.19
CA SER A 666 -13.83 17.87 -10.87
C SER A 666 -13.20 19.24 -10.66
N ILE A 667 -13.95 20.16 -10.05
CA ILE A 667 -13.44 21.41 -9.48
C ILE A 667 -13.34 21.20 -7.99
N ASP A 668 -12.14 21.43 -7.45
CA ASP A 668 -11.78 21.14 -6.08
C ASP A 668 -11.37 22.42 -5.38
N ILE A 669 -11.88 22.65 -4.17
CA ILE A 669 -11.57 23.84 -3.35
C ILE A 669 -11.21 23.37 -1.96
N PHE A 670 -10.15 23.97 -1.42
CA PHE A 670 -9.60 23.56 -0.15
C PHE A 670 -9.01 24.74 0.64
N PHE A 671 -9.27 24.77 1.94
CA PHE A 671 -8.77 25.75 2.89
C PHE A 671 -8.05 25.02 4.04
N LYS A 672 -6.87 25.51 4.43
CA LYS A 672 -6.15 25.07 5.63
C LYS A 672 -5.71 26.29 6.43
N TYR A 673 -6.16 26.36 7.66
CA TYR A 673 -5.67 27.33 8.62
C TYR A 673 -4.72 26.65 9.58
N THR A 674 -3.54 27.23 9.78
CA THR A 674 -2.49 26.76 10.68
C THR A 674 -2.13 27.86 11.67
N TYR A 675 -2.09 27.47 12.97
CA TYR A 675 -1.71 28.34 14.09
C TYR A 675 -0.54 27.74 14.85
#